data_9d2600cd291bf69c777b5b57fe97c1c1
#
_entry.id   9d2600cd291bf69c777b5b57fe97c1c1
#
_cell.length_a   1.000
_cell.length_b   1.000
_cell.length_c   1.000
_cell.angle_alpha   90.00
_cell.angle_beta   90.00
_cell.angle_gamma   90.00
#
_symmetry.space_group_name_H-M   'P 1'
#
loop_
_entity.id
_entity.type
_entity.pdbx_description
1 polymer ?
#
loop_
_entity_poly.entity_id
_entity_poly.type
_entity_poly.pdbx_seq_one_letter_code
_entity_poly.pdbx_strand_id
1 'polypeptide(L)'
;MSFFNKVTYLVFLSFLFFISFQSVKGQNKDSADSLVRLLKATSAELIEKGGENCRKVSGPAKFLHNGTYLICDTAFWYVDRELIKAVGNVKIIQDRTVLTSDNLDYYIKNNLAQFRGSLVQLQDSDNNTLRTNFLDYNTKDSVAVFMDGGAMRDKDGQVIESLTGTYDSKIKLFTFNENVNMFTDSVFVRTSKLYYQSDSSLATFGLSTHAWKEDKMLSSEGGRYDRKKDIFFFKDKVHALSKTQEGWADSLYYYRYNSDIEMLGNVQLMDTVKEVGTLTGYLYYKNADSEITMKRSPAVLSKTLQNGIADTLWFGADKMIYKAIRKFEIDSITIASSKARLAEINTDPVAEYRKKAAAEAAKAAAEAEKQDPNKKAQEYYKNLQKRQKAAEASKNELVDTVKQVKTVPDSVKIDTLKLKTPLDSSKIGFLKAFGNAKAFRKNMQMSCDSLLYSDLDSLVRLYKEPVIWNDMNRQYSADSITLVINNNSMTKAALMSDAFIVIQEDSLHFDQIKGAEMTAYFGKEGELSRFYAMGGTNTLFYLREGEDIATVNKVEAKMLSALFKDNDVEKIFYYDAAKNDAYPIVQLPRSDSKMKGFLWQKERRPEDRNAITPLNLRPAQRAYYEAVPRAEFHFTDKYFPGYIDEVHRIIARNDSLRIVAEQRRKEEQAAKTKTDSVSENSKTLKDSLSIKSDSTHVSDSLKSASDSLTEKKLSRKELRIKEREAARAKRLEAKKQKTLERKRARTLKLLKEMRKEEEREQRLLEKYIRMYAERKARQEKMLK
;
A
#
# COMPACT_ATOMS: atom_id res chain seq x y z
N MET A 1 -53.19 4.01 53.02
CA MET A 1 -52.24 4.83 53.81
C MET A 1 -51.48 4.06 54.88
N SER A 2 -51.27 2.74 54.72
CA SER A 2 -50.59 1.90 55.73
C SER A 2 -49.31 1.21 55.24
N PHE A 3 -48.97 1.31 53.99
CA PHE A 3 -47.76 0.67 53.39
C PHE A 3 -46.57 1.62 53.31
N PHE A 4 -46.82 2.94 53.23
CA PHE A 4 -45.75 3.96 53.09
C PHE A 4 -45.06 4.26 54.45
N ASN A 5 -45.72 4.09 55.58
CA ASN A 5 -45.12 4.34 56.89
C ASN A 5 -44.19 3.22 57.37
N LYS A 6 -44.31 1.98 56.88
CA LYS A 6 -43.42 0.88 57.28
C LYS A 6 -42.08 0.90 56.53
N VAL A 7 -42.06 1.41 55.29
CA VAL A 7 -40.83 1.54 54.49
C VAL A 7 -39.96 2.71 54.96
N THR A 8 -40.59 3.82 55.38
CA THR A 8 -39.90 4.98 55.97
C THR A 8 -39.26 4.67 57.31
N TYR A 9 -39.91 3.84 58.15
CA TYR A 9 -39.34 3.41 59.44
C TYR A 9 -38.14 2.43 59.22
N LEU A 10 -38.19 1.56 58.24
CA LEU A 10 -37.07 0.63 57.91
C LEU A 10 -35.84 1.37 57.32
N VAL A 11 -36.07 2.39 56.54
CA VAL A 11 -35.00 3.23 55.98
C VAL A 11 -34.40 4.12 57.10
N PHE A 12 -35.21 4.61 58.03
CA PHE A 12 -34.72 5.39 59.18
C PHE A 12 -33.95 4.54 60.19
N LEU A 13 -34.34 3.29 60.42
CA LEU A 13 -33.58 2.35 61.24
C LEU A 13 -32.29 1.88 60.64
N SER A 14 -32.23 1.72 59.28
CA SER A 14 -30.98 1.40 58.58
C SER A 14 -30.02 2.58 58.57
N PHE A 15 -30.53 3.82 58.52
CA PHE A 15 -29.72 5.04 58.62
C PHE A 15 -29.15 5.29 60.01
N LEU A 16 -29.87 4.94 61.05
CA LEU A 16 -29.40 4.98 62.48
C LEU A 16 -28.36 3.87 62.74
N PHE A 17 -28.47 2.71 62.11
CA PHE A 17 -27.44 1.66 62.23
C PHE A 17 -26.15 1.97 61.49
N PHE A 18 -26.20 2.82 60.42
CA PHE A 18 -25.03 3.29 59.70
C PHE A 18 -24.27 4.42 60.39
N ILE A 19 -24.94 5.17 61.29
CA ILE A 19 -24.33 6.27 62.05
C ILE A 19 -23.58 5.77 63.28
N SER A 20 -23.88 4.58 63.81
CA SER A 20 -23.21 4.01 64.97
C SER A 20 -21.93 3.21 64.68
N PHE A 21 -21.52 3.10 63.39
CA PHE A 21 -20.26 2.42 63.02
C PHE A 21 -19.13 3.38 62.65
N GLN A 22 -19.30 4.70 62.84
CA GLN A 22 -18.23 5.67 62.62
C GLN A 22 -17.62 6.15 63.96
N SER A 23 -17.08 5.25 64.75
CA SER A 23 -16.17 5.62 65.82
C SER A 23 -15.21 4.48 66.17
N VAL A 24 -14.54 3.93 65.16
CA VAL A 24 -13.22 3.36 65.38
C VAL A 24 -12.23 4.42 64.93
N LYS A 25 -11.81 5.26 65.88
CA LYS A 25 -10.57 6.04 65.73
C LYS A 25 -9.45 5.04 65.50
N GLY A 26 -9.08 4.85 64.21
CA GLY A 26 -7.79 4.29 63.88
C GLY A 26 -6.76 5.17 64.57
N GLN A 27 -6.02 4.59 65.51
CA GLN A 27 -4.84 5.23 66.07
C GLN A 27 -3.97 5.66 64.87
N ASN A 28 -3.64 6.95 64.84
CA ASN A 28 -2.66 7.53 63.91
C ASN A 28 -1.36 6.69 63.94
N LYS A 29 -1.21 5.80 62.97
CA LYS A 29 0.09 5.22 62.64
C LYS A 29 1.05 6.25 62.02
N ASP A 30 0.54 7.46 61.72
CA ASP A 30 1.28 8.51 61.02
C ASP A 30 2.37 9.20 61.87
N SER A 31 2.35 9.07 63.19
CA SER A 31 3.32 9.80 64.03
C SER A 31 4.69 9.09 64.19
N ALA A 32 4.76 7.80 63.92
CA ALA A 32 6.03 7.06 64.06
C ALA A 32 6.87 7.06 62.77
N ASP A 33 6.26 7.21 61.57
CA ASP A 33 6.93 7.23 60.29
C ASP A 33 7.41 8.65 59.88
N SER A 34 6.93 9.72 60.52
CA SER A 34 7.35 11.09 60.22
C SER A 34 8.72 11.49 60.79
N LEU A 35 9.34 10.62 61.60
CA LEU A 35 10.64 10.86 62.19
C LEU A 35 11.80 10.32 61.31
N VAL A 36 12.80 11.15 61.07
CA VAL A 36 14.06 10.69 60.47
C VAL A 36 14.81 9.77 61.42
N ARG A 37 15.13 8.56 60.97
CA ARG A 37 15.91 7.59 61.74
C ARG A 37 17.26 7.36 61.12
N LEU A 38 18.34 7.58 61.87
CA LEU A 38 19.68 7.14 61.46
C LEU A 38 19.80 5.62 61.70
N LEU A 39 19.94 4.85 60.61
CA LEU A 39 20.00 3.39 60.67
C LEU A 39 21.45 2.86 60.72
N LYS A 40 22.39 3.59 60.10
CA LYS A 40 23.82 3.19 60.04
C LYS A 40 24.68 4.46 59.89
N ALA A 41 25.83 4.47 60.58
CA ALA A 41 26.90 5.41 60.43
C ALA A 41 28.22 4.80 60.96
N THR A 42 29.36 5.32 60.55
CA THR A 42 30.66 4.99 61.15
C THR A 42 30.93 5.90 62.34
N SER A 43 30.65 7.18 62.25
CA SER A 43 30.72 8.17 63.33
C SER A 43 29.62 9.19 63.25
N ALA A 44 29.24 9.76 64.39
CA ALA A 44 28.33 10.91 64.47
C ALA A 44 28.91 11.89 65.49
N GLU A 45 29.16 13.09 65.04
CA GLU A 45 29.83 14.18 65.81
C GLU A 45 28.88 15.41 65.84
N LEU A 46 28.81 16.08 66.96
CA LEU A 46 28.19 17.41 67.04
C LEU A 46 29.25 18.44 66.70
N ILE A 47 29.05 19.19 65.66
CA ILE A 47 29.98 20.21 65.18
C ILE A 47 29.24 21.53 64.93
N GLU A 48 29.98 22.66 65.00
CA GLU A 48 29.49 23.94 64.54
C GLU A 48 29.97 24.19 63.10
N LYS A 49 29.04 24.51 62.17
CA LYS A 49 29.36 24.79 60.79
C LYS A 49 28.53 26.01 60.34
N GLY A 50 29.24 27.09 59.96
CA GLY A 50 28.59 28.34 59.54
C GLY A 50 27.80 29.07 60.64
N GLY A 51 28.25 28.94 61.94
CA GLY A 51 27.58 29.51 63.06
C GLY A 51 26.37 28.75 63.59
N GLU A 52 26.12 27.54 63.06
CA GLU A 52 25.00 26.67 63.45
C GLU A 52 25.48 25.30 63.90
N ASN A 53 24.87 24.77 64.94
CA ASN A 53 25.13 23.42 65.42
C ASN A 53 24.50 22.38 64.48
N CYS A 54 25.32 21.43 64.01
CA CYS A 54 24.81 20.33 63.21
C CYS A 54 25.45 18.97 63.61
N ARG A 55 24.76 17.88 63.31
CA ARG A 55 25.28 16.52 63.46
C ARG A 55 25.99 16.15 62.21
N LYS A 56 27.33 16.04 62.23
CA LYS A 56 28.11 15.46 61.14
C LYS A 56 28.10 13.95 61.29
N VAL A 57 27.50 13.27 60.30
CA VAL A 57 27.40 11.79 60.23
C VAL A 57 28.33 11.34 59.12
N SER A 58 29.31 10.48 59.45
CA SER A 58 30.34 10.05 58.49
C SER A 58 30.32 8.53 58.25
N GLY A 59 30.81 8.15 57.05
CA GLY A 59 31.02 6.80 56.53
C GLY A 59 29.74 6.02 56.34
N PRO A 60 29.47 5.18 55.34
CA PRO A 60 28.17 5.13 54.63
C PRO A 60 26.98 5.34 55.56
N ALA A 61 26.58 6.64 55.67
CA ALA A 61 25.44 7.04 56.48
C ALA A 61 24.14 6.60 55.82
N LYS A 62 23.27 5.95 56.60
CA LYS A 62 21.95 5.50 56.09
C LYS A 62 20.84 6.04 56.99
N PHE A 63 19.92 6.78 56.39
CA PHE A 63 18.74 7.33 57.05
C PHE A 63 17.47 6.71 56.46
N LEU A 64 16.41 6.64 57.26
CA LEU A 64 15.06 6.25 56.85
C LEU A 64 14.07 7.36 57.27
N HIS A 65 13.28 7.84 56.32
CA HIS A 65 12.19 8.77 56.52
C HIS A 65 11.03 8.45 55.57
N ASN A 66 9.82 8.23 56.12
CA ASN A 66 8.60 7.97 55.32
C ASN A 66 8.79 6.85 54.27
N GLY A 67 9.42 5.71 54.61
CA GLY A 67 9.70 4.63 53.68
C GLY A 67 10.83 4.89 52.69
N THR A 68 11.43 6.07 52.73
CA THR A 68 12.52 6.48 51.83
C THR A 68 13.88 6.26 52.52
N TYR A 69 14.80 5.58 51.85
CA TYR A 69 16.19 5.44 52.31
C TYR A 69 17.04 6.52 51.69
N LEU A 70 17.76 7.32 52.51
CA LEU A 70 18.85 8.19 52.10
C LEU A 70 20.20 7.56 52.51
N ILE A 71 21.12 7.43 51.58
CA ILE A 71 22.45 6.88 51.78
C ILE A 71 23.47 7.88 51.22
N CYS A 72 24.59 8.17 51.94
CA CYS A 72 25.64 9.07 51.51
C CYS A 72 26.95 8.76 52.23
N ASP A 73 28.07 9.35 51.78
CA ASP A 73 29.36 9.20 52.46
C ASP A 73 29.40 10.09 53.69
N THR A 74 28.91 11.33 53.62
CA THR A 74 28.85 12.28 54.73
C THR A 74 27.54 13.05 54.72
N ALA A 75 26.92 13.21 55.88
CA ALA A 75 25.74 14.04 56.05
C ALA A 75 25.95 15.10 57.15
N PHE A 76 25.48 16.31 56.91
CA PHE A 76 25.38 17.38 57.90
C PHE A 76 23.88 17.55 58.22
N TRP A 77 23.49 17.10 59.43
CA TRP A 77 22.09 17.09 59.82
C TRP A 77 21.82 18.28 60.77
N TYR A 78 21.17 19.30 60.25
CA TYR A 78 20.69 20.48 60.98
C TYR A 78 19.30 20.16 61.55
N VAL A 79 19.24 19.70 62.81
CA VAL A 79 17.99 19.21 63.42
C VAL A 79 16.96 20.32 63.56
N ASP A 80 17.37 21.52 63.99
CA ASP A 80 16.51 22.70 64.21
C ASP A 80 15.91 23.26 62.92
N ARG A 81 16.63 23.06 61.78
CA ARG A 81 16.17 23.44 60.44
C ARG A 81 15.46 22.33 59.70
N GLU A 82 15.35 21.17 60.31
CA GLU A 82 14.83 19.97 59.67
C GLU A 82 15.46 19.72 58.27
N LEU A 83 16.81 19.88 58.19
CA LEU A 83 17.58 19.81 56.95
C LEU A 83 18.72 18.79 57.06
N ILE A 84 18.85 17.89 56.10
CA ILE A 84 20.03 17.06 55.93
C ILE A 84 20.74 17.44 54.64
N LYS A 85 22.03 17.87 54.73
CA LYS A 85 22.89 18.07 53.60
C LYS A 85 23.78 16.85 53.44
N ALA A 86 23.54 16.06 52.39
CA ALA A 86 24.29 14.84 52.07
C ALA A 86 25.33 15.14 51.00
N VAL A 87 26.54 14.61 51.15
CA VAL A 87 27.68 14.80 50.24
C VAL A 87 28.37 13.44 49.98
N GLY A 88 28.70 13.17 48.75
CA GLY A 88 29.44 12.03 48.28
C GLY A 88 28.54 10.75 48.14
N ASN A 89 28.53 10.15 46.96
CA ASN A 89 27.80 8.94 46.63
C ASN A 89 26.35 8.93 47.14
N VAL A 90 25.67 10.07 47.00
CA VAL A 90 24.32 10.27 47.52
C VAL A 90 23.35 9.39 46.76
N LYS A 91 22.49 8.64 47.49
CA LYS A 91 21.50 7.77 46.94
C LYS A 91 20.21 7.84 47.74
N ILE A 92 19.09 8.09 47.04
CA ILE A 92 17.73 7.87 47.57
C ILE A 92 17.13 6.62 46.92
N ILE A 93 16.49 5.79 47.75
CA ILE A 93 15.76 4.59 47.29
C ILE A 93 14.32 4.66 47.85
N GLN A 94 13.34 4.67 46.96
CA GLN A 94 11.92 4.59 47.30
C GLN A 94 11.18 3.76 46.27
N ASP A 95 10.42 2.78 46.66
CA ASP A 95 9.52 1.97 45.78
C ASP A 95 10.15 1.48 44.47
N ARG A 96 11.40 1.02 44.49
CA ARG A 96 12.22 0.64 43.32
C ARG A 96 12.70 1.79 42.44
N THR A 97 12.36 3.05 42.78
CA THR A 97 13.00 4.21 42.16
C THR A 97 14.29 4.52 42.89
N VAL A 98 15.35 4.75 42.12
CA VAL A 98 16.69 5.02 42.64
C VAL A 98 17.16 6.36 42.08
N LEU A 99 17.51 7.30 42.97
CA LEU A 99 18.11 8.59 42.61
C LEU A 99 19.53 8.66 43.13
N THR A 100 20.46 9.17 42.33
CA THR A 100 21.88 9.31 42.71
C THR A 100 22.40 10.67 42.30
N SER A 101 23.33 11.26 43.13
CA SER A 101 24.02 12.50 42.85
C SER A 101 25.28 12.65 43.68
N ASP A 102 26.02 13.76 43.46
CA ASP A 102 27.15 14.13 44.30
C ASP A 102 26.69 14.80 45.60
N ASN A 103 25.65 15.63 45.52
CA ASN A 103 25.13 16.47 46.61
C ASN A 103 23.61 16.41 46.70
N LEU A 104 23.07 16.50 47.90
CA LEU A 104 21.64 16.55 48.17
C LEU A 104 21.35 17.43 49.38
N ASP A 105 20.39 18.35 49.26
CA ASP A 105 19.75 19.06 50.34
C ASP A 105 18.34 18.44 50.57
N TYR A 106 18.14 17.74 51.71
CA TYR A 106 16.88 17.10 52.03
C TYR A 106 16.13 17.92 53.13
N TYR A 107 15.07 18.59 52.72
CA TYR A 107 14.17 19.34 53.58
C TYR A 107 13.09 18.41 54.13
N ILE A 108 13.27 17.97 55.38
CA ILE A 108 12.50 16.92 56.05
C ILE A 108 11.02 17.31 56.12
N LYS A 109 10.73 18.53 56.66
CA LYS A 109 9.39 19.08 56.82
C LYS A 109 8.59 19.11 55.50
N ASN A 110 9.26 19.43 54.43
CA ASN A 110 8.64 19.59 53.11
C ASN A 110 8.64 18.27 52.29
N ASN A 111 9.26 17.22 52.82
CA ASN A 111 9.53 15.94 52.07
C ASN A 111 10.21 16.18 50.72
N LEU A 112 11.07 17.23 50.64
CA LEU A 112 11.69 17.68 49.41
C LEU A 112 13.18 17.36 49.42
N ALA A 113 13.63 16.54 48.47
CA ALA A 113 15.01 16.21 48.21
C ALA A 113 15.51 16.96 46.95
N GLN A 114 16.45 17.87 47.11
CA GLN A 114 17.04 18.67 46.04
C GLN A 114 18.39 18.10 45.66
N PHE A 115 18.45 17.35 44.55
CA PHE A 115 19.67 16.77 44.01
C PHE A 115 20.43 17.79 43.17
N ARG A 116 21.73 17.88 43.38
CA ARG A 116 22.60 18.76 42.63
C ARG A 116 23.94 18.06 42.38
N GLY A 117 24.55 18.33 41.22
CA GLY A 117 25.85 17.73 40.90
C GLY A 117 26.19 17.83 39.43
N SER A 118 27.33 17.29 39.09
CA SER A 118 27.77 17.15 37.69
C SER A 118 26.86 16.16 36.94
N LEU A 119 26.34 15.17 37.65
CA LEU A 119 25.41 14.21 37.15
C LEU A 119 24.42 13.80 38.24
N VAL A 120 23.15 14.06 37.99
CA VAL A 120 22.03 13.52 38.78
C VAL A 120 21.33 12.44 37.93
N GLN A 121 21.16 11.28 38.49
CA GLN A 121 20.50 10.15 37.78
C GLN A 121 19.30 9.63 38.56
N LEU A 122 18.18 9.49 37.87
CA LEU A 122 17.01 8.76 38.32
C LEU A 122 16.84 7.48 37.50
N GLN A 123 16.70 6.35 38.17
CA GLN A 123 16.37 5.06 37.55
C GLN A 123 15.02 4.60 38.08
N ASP A 124 14.07 4.32 37.19
CA ASP A 124 12.76 3.83 37.55
C ASP A 124 12.71 2.29 37.70
N SER A 125 11.55 1.77 38.11
CA SER A 125 11.34 0.32 38.28
C SER A 125 11.40 -0.48 36.98
N ASP A 126 11.30 0.16 35.82
CA ASP A 126 11.31 -0.45 34.49
C ASP A 126 12.68 -0.31 33.80
N ASN A 127 13.69 0.14 34.55
CA ASN A 127 15.09 0.39 34.11
C ASN A 127 15.24 1.53 33.09
N ASN A 128 14.32 2.50 33.08
CA ASN A 128 14.53 3.73 32.35
C ASN A 128 15.44 4.64 33.21
N THR A 129 16.37 5.33 32.57
CA THR A 129 17.38 6.17 33.21
C THR A 129 17.24 7.59 32.75
N LEU A 130 16.81 8.51 33.61
CA LEU A 130 16.83 9.96 33.42
C LEU A 130 18.10 10.55 33.99
N ARG A 131 18.79 11.40 33.26
CA ARG A 131 19.99 12.16 33.67
C ARG A 131 19.79 13.64 33.49
N THR A 132 20.25 14.44 34.50
CA THR A 132 20.17 15.88 34.53
C THR A 132 21.24 16.40 35.49
N ASN A 133 21.38 17.73 35.66
CA ASN A 133 22.23 18.34 36.71
C ASN A 133 21.42 18.75 37.94
N PHE A 134 20.12 19.03 37.75
CA PHE A 134 19.22 19.57 38.80
C PHE A 134 17.94 18.77 38.82
N LEU A 135 17.65 18.15 39.97
CA LEU A 135 16.41 17.38 40.14
C LEU A 135 15.90 17.59 41.56
N ASP A 136 14.63 17.96 41.66
CA ASP A 136 13.90 18.08 42.91
C ASP A 136 12.92 16.86 43.00
N TYR A 137 12.96 16.14 44.11
CA TYR A 137 12.14 14.97 44.33
C TYR A 137 11.31 15.13 45.61
N ASN A 138 9.98 15.11 45.45
CA ASN A 138 9.05 15.07 46.58
C ASN A 138 8.86 13.59 47.00
N THR A 139 9.38 13.25 48.19
CA THR A 139 9.34 11.87 48.68
C THR A 139 7.94 11.43 49.17
N LYS A 140 7.05 12.35 49.52
CA LYS A 140 5.66 12.07 49.92
C LYS A 140 4.78 11.78 48.70
N ASP A 141 4.91 12.63 47.67
CA ASP A 141 4.14 12.53 46.43
C ASP A 141 4.76 11.55 45.45
N SER A 142 6.06 11.25 45.62
CA SER A 142 6.87 10.39 44.75
C SER A 142 7.02 10.96 43.35
N VAL A 143 7.15 12.31 43.27
CA VAL A 143 7.29 13.07 42.02
C VAL A 143 8.66 13.72 41.94
N ALA A 144 9.39 13.46 40.85
CA ALA A 144 10.62 14.13 40.48
C ALA A 144 10.35 15.25 39.46
N VAL A 145 11.09 16.36 39.57
CA VAL A 145 11.01 17.49 38.65
C VAL A 145 12.44 17.90 38.26
N PHE A 146 12.71 18.09 36.97
CA PHE A 146 13.96 18.67 36.44
C PHE A 146 13.65 19.91 35.60
N MET A 147 14.55 20.93 35.61
CA MET A 147 14.26 22.27 35.05
C MET A 147 15.39 22.86 34.21
N ASP A 148 16.52 22.20 34.07
CA ASP A 148 17.69 22.71 33.34
C ASP A 148 18.22 21.72 32.32
N GLY A 149 17.29 21.12 31.61
CA GLY A 149 17.54 20.08 30.64
C GLY A 149 17.77 18.71 31.26
N GLY A 150 17.19 17.71 30.63
CA GLY A 150 17.34 16.30 31.00
C GLY A 150 17.16 15.39 29.82
N ALA A 151 17.85 14.25 29.85
CA ALA A 151 17.71 13.21 28.87
C ALA A 151 17.38 11.87 29.56
N MET A 152 16.39 11.19 29.06
CA MET A 152 16.00 9.84 29.47
C MET A 152 16.37 8.84 28.39
N ARG A 153 16.95 7.73 28.81
CA ARG A 153 17.15 6.54 27.96
C ARG A 153 16.39 5.37 28.56
N ASP A 154 15.55 4.72 27.74
CA ASP A 154 14.88 3.51 28.16
C ASP A 154 15.78 2.28 28.03
N LYS A 155 15.35 1.15 28.55
CA LYS A 155 16.07 -0.12 28.53
C LYS A 155 16.36 -0.64 27.10
N ASP A 156 15.58 -0.22 26.12
CA ASP A 156 15.64 -0.66 24.72
C ASP A 156 16.36 0.35 23.81
N GLY A 157 16.94 1.42 24.39
CA GLY A 157 17.73 2.42 23.67
C GLY A 157 16.93 3.56 23.06
N GLN A 158 15.64 3.72 23.37
CA GLN A 158 14.90 4.93 23.03
C GLN A 158 15.38 6.08 23.90
N VAL A 159 15.52 7.26 23.32
CA VAL A 159 15.95 8.47 24.03
C VAL A 159 14.87 9.53 23.92
N ILE A 160 14.62 10.24 25.04
CA ILE A 160 13.74 11.41 25.11
C ILE A 160 14.46 12.49 25.90
N GLU A 161 14.53 13.69 25.36
CA GLU A 161 15.10 14.85 26.06
C GLU A 161 14.16 16.05 26.01
N SER A 162 14.30 16.95 26.98
CA SER A 162 13.54 18.20 27.05
C SER A 162 14.24 19.22 27.97
N LEU A 163 13.79 20.46 27.92
CA LEU A 163 14.28 21.50 28.83
C LEU A 163 13.75 21.26 30.26
N THR A 164 12.48 20.93 30.42
CA THR A 164 11.85 20.65 31.71
C THR A 164 11.04 19.36 31.66
N GLY A 165 10.84 18.76 32.83
CA GLY A 165 9.96 17.59 32.90
C GLY A 165 9.75 17.08 34.32
N THR A 166 8.84 16.09 34.42
CA THR A 166 8.49 15.44 35.69
C THR A 166 8.45 13.93 35.52
N TYR A 167 8.67 13.22 36.60
CA TYR A 167 8.42 11.77 36.70
C TYR A 167 7.58 11.48 37.94
N ASP A 168 6.40 10.94 37.75
CA ASP A 168 5.54 10.41 38.81
C ASP A 168 5.73 8.89 38.91
N SER A 169 6.40 8.44 39.99
CA SER A 169 6.73 7.03 40.16
C SER A 169 5.53 6.15 40.52
N LYS A 170 4.44 6.73 41.09
CA LYS A 170 3.23 5.98 41.45
C LYS A 170 2.47 5.52 40.23
N ILE A 171 2.37 6.39 39.22
CA ILE A 171 1.69 6.10 37.95
C ILE A 171 2.67 5.80 36.82
N LYS A 172 3.97 5.79 37.12
CA LYS A 172 5.07 5.50 36.18
C LYS A 172 5.06 6.36 34.91
N LEU A 173 4.77 7.65 35.08
CA LEU A 173 4.62 8.60 33.98
C LEU A 173 5.73 9.63 33.98
N PHE A 174 6.50 9.68 32.88
CA PHE A 174 7.37 10.79 32.56
C PHE A 174 6.61 11.83 31.73
N THR A 175 6.74 13.09 32.06
CA THR A 175 6.24 14.22 31.28
C THR A 175 7.42 15.09 30.89
N PHE A 176 7.59 15.32 29.58
CA PHE A 176 8.62 16.16 29.00
C PHE A 176 7.97 17.40 28.40
N ASN A 177 8.50 18.58 28.68
CA ASN A 177 7.98 19.85 28.21
C ASN A 177 9.12 20.68 27.63
N GLU A 178 8.78 21.50 26.66
CA GLU A 178 9.67 22.46 25.99
C GLU A 178 10.84 21.81 25.25
N ASN A 179 10.89 22.04 23.95
CA ASN A 179 11.93 21.49 23.08
C ASN A 179 12.12 19.98 23.23
N VAL A 180 11.00 19.24 23.23
CA VAL A 180 11.05 17.79 23.41
C VAL A 180 11.52 17.12 22.13
N ASN A 181 12.63 16.37 22.21
CA ASN A 181 13.15 15.55 21.14
C ASN A 181 13.14 14.08 21.57
N MET A 182 12.72 13.20 20.68
CA MET A 182 12.71 11.75 20.89
C MET A 182 13.38 11.05 19.71
N PHE A 183 14.22 10.08 20.01
CA PHE A 183 14.75 9.14 19.03
C PHE A 183 14.30 7.72 19.37
N THR A 184 13.80 6.99 18.40
CA THR A 184 13.47 5.58 18.52
C THR A 184 13.64 4.87 17.16
N ASP A 185 14.51 3.87 17.11
CA ASP A 185 14.69 2.96 15.98
C ASP A 185 14.66 3.62 14.57
N SER A 186 15.49 4.64 14.34
CA SER A 186 15.61 5.41 13.09
C SER A 186 14.54 6.49 12.84
N VAL A 187 13.63 6.73 13.78
CA VAL A 187 12.66 7.84 13.72
C VAL A 187 13.05 8.91 14.74
N PHE A 188 13.23 10.13 14.27
CA PHE A 188 13.46 11.30 15.09
C PHE A 188 12.15 12.08 15.22
N VAL A 189 11.76 12.44 16.44
CA VAL A 189 10.54 13.19 16.71
C VAL A 189 10.87 14.44 17.48
N ARG A 190 10.27 15.57 17.10
CA ARG A 190 10.27 16.82 17.83
C ARG A 190 8.84 17.22 18.13
N THR A 191 8.54 17.63 19.37
CA THR A 191 7.22 18.04 19.81
C THR A 191 7.30 19.07 20.93
N SER A 192 6.22 19.78 21.20
CA SER A 192 6.16 20.72 22.31
C SER A 192 6.07 20.04 23.68
N LYS A 193 5.44 18.87 23.72
CA LYS A 193 5.20 18.08 24.94
C LYS A 193 5.12 16.60 24.64
N LEU A 194 5.60 15.77 25.57
CA LEU A 194 5.54 14.32 25.45
C LEU A 194 5.24 13.68 26.80
N TYR A 195 4.32 12.73 26.81
CA TYR A 195 4.03 11.85 27.92
C TYR A 195 4.56 10.45 27.61
N TYR A 196 5.41 9.91 28.49
CA TYR A 196 5.94 8.56 28.33
C TYR A 196 5.51 7.69 29.52
N GLN A 197 4.64 6.73 29.22
CA GLN A 197 4.19 5.72 30.20
C GLN A 197 5.17 4.55 30.18
N SER A 198 5.97 4.39 31.23
CA SER A 198 7.12 3.48 31.23
C SER A 198 6.72 2.00 31.25
N ASP A 199 5.66 1.62 31.95
CA ASP A 199 5.17 0.23 32.05
C ASP A 199 4.60 -0.30 30.73
N SER A 200 3.98 0.56 29.94
CA SER A 200 3.40 0.22 28.63
C SER A 200 4.32 0.56 27.46
N SER A 201 5.40 1.31 27.69
CA SER A 201 6.30 1.85 26.65
C SER A 201 5.54 2.67 25.60
N LEU A 202 4.56 3.47 26.06
CA LEU A 202 3.71 4.31 25.25
C LEU A 202 4.16 5.76 25.34
N ALA A 203 4.58 6.35 24.21
CA ALA A 203 4.84 7.77 24.07
C ALA A 203 3.64 8.48 23.44
N THR A 204 3.10 9.53 24.08
CA THR A 204 2.01 10.36 23.55
C THR A 204 2.55 11.76 23.26
N PHE A 205 2.39 12.23 22.03
CA PHE A 205 2.90 13.49 21.53
C PHE A 205 1.86 14.62 21.67
N GLY A 206 2.34 15.80 22.02
CA GLY A 206 1.54 17.03 22.06
C GLY A 206 1.42 17.73 20.70
N LEU A 207 1.04 18.99 20.75
CA LEU A 207 0.90 19.83 19.55
C LEU A 207 2.25 20.04 18.84
N SER A 208 2.17 20.42 17.56
CA SER A 208 3.35 20.70 16.72
C SER A 208 4.35 19.54 16.72
N THR A 209 3.86 18.35 16.47
CA THR A 209 4.68 17.13 16.38
C THR A 209 5.23 16.98 14.98
N HIS A 210 6.55 16.86 14.86
CA HIS A 210 7.26 16.63 13.63
C HIS A 210 8.10 15.36 13.76
N ALA A 211 8.06 14.49 12.76
CA ALA A 211 8.83 13.25 12.74
C ALA A 211 9.64 13.12 11.45
N TRP A 212 10.86 12.62 11.54
CA TRP A 212 11.75 12.41 10.40
C TRP A 212 12.26 10.99 10.37
N LYS A 213 12.27 10.42 9.18
CA LYS A 213 12.95 9.16 8.88
C LYS A 213 13.62 9.27 7.52
N GLU A 214 14.96 9.16 7.50
CA GLU A 214 15.76 9.43 6.30
C GLU A 214 15.51 10.84 5.76
N ASP A 215 15.06 10.98 4.51
CA ASP A 215 14.71 12.23 3.83
C ASP A 215 13.20 12.56 3.90
N LYS A 216 12.43 11.77 4.63
CA LYS A 216 10.97 11.93 4.76
C LYS A 216 10.64 12.65 6.05
N MET A 217 9.62 13.49 5.98
CA MET A 217 9.09 14.23 7.12
C MET A 217 7.60 14.00 7.24
N LEU A 218 7.12 14.00 8.47
CA LEU A 218 5.70 13.98 8.81
C LEU A 218 5.44 15.01 9.90
N SER A 219 4.38 15.78 9.78
CA SER A 219 3.90 16.75 10.76
C SER A 219 2.47 16.49 11.16
N SER A 220 2.09 16.79 12.40
CA SER A 220 0.74 16.62 12.95
C SER A 220 0.52 17.48 14.20
N GLU A 221 -0.72 17.64 14.60
CA GLU A 221 -1.07 18.32 15.86
C GLU A 221 -1.02 17.38 17.08
N GLY A 222 -0.52 16.17 16.93
CA GLY A 222 -0.31 15.22 17.99
C GLY A 222 -0.31 13.78 17.51
N GLY A 223 -0.18 12.85 18.46
CA GLY A 223 -0.14 11.43 18.14
C GLY A 223 0.38 10.58 19.29
N ARG A 224 0.75 9.35 18.98
CA ARG A 224 1.35 8.42 19.94
C ARG A 224 2.21 7.38 19.24
N TYR A 225 3.18 6.85 19.95
CA TYR A 225 3.96 5.69 19.56
C TYR A 225 3.78 4.58 20.59
N ASP A 226 3.17 3.49 20.16
CA ASP A 226 3.05 2.25 20.96
C ASP A 226 4.20 1.32 20.56
N ARG A 227 5.25 1.28 21.39
CA ARG A 227 6.45 0.50 21.10
C ARG A 227 6.19 -0.99 21.13
N LYS A 228 5.29 -1.48 22.00
CA LYS A 228 4.96 -2.91 22.10
C LYS A 228 4.26 -3.43 20.84
N LYS A 229 3.45 -2.57 20.21
CA LYS A 229 2.78 -2.87 18.94
C LYS A 229 3.60 -2.46 17.73
N ASP A 230 4.62 -1.62 17.94
CA ASP A 230 5.46 -1.04 16.89
C ASP A 230 4.68 -0.18 15.88
N ILE A 231 3.77 0.66 16.42
CA ILE A 231 2.84 1.49 15.65
C ILE A 231 2.96 2.96 16.07
N PHE A 232 3.23 3.82 15.09
CA PHE A 232 3.01 5.26 15.22
C PHE A 232 1.59 5.61 14.77
N PHE A 233 0.92 6.43 15.52
CA PHE A 233 -0.34 7.05 15.16
C PHE A 233 -0.17 8.57 15.24
N PHE A 234 -0.49 9.28 14.17
CA PHE A 234 -0.50 10.73 14.08
C PHE A 234 -1.92 11.20 13.80
N LYS A 235 -2.32 12.28 14.41
CA LYS A 235 -3.68 12.80 14.31
C LYS A 235 -3.69 14.31 14.09
N ASP A 236 -4.76 14.77 13.49
CA ASP A 236 -5.09 16.16 13.23
C ASP A 236 -4.03 16.86 12.35
N LYS A 237 -4.47 17.34 11.19
CA LYS A 237 -3.64 18.05 10.20
C LYS A 237 -2.36 17.31 9.82
N VAL A 238 -2.47 15.99 9.63
CA VAL A 238 -1.31 15.20 9.22
C VAL A 238 -0.83 15.65 7.85
N HIS A 239 0.47 15.98 7.77
CA HIS A 239 1.15 16.38 6.55
C HIS A 239 2.45 15.58 6.40
N ALA A 240 2.66 14.98 5.24
CA ALA A 240 3.83 14.14 4.96
C ALA A 240 4.57 14.63 3.72
N LEU A 241 5.89 14.66 3.80
CA LEU A 241 6.78 15.06 2.72
C LEU A 241 7.82 13.99 2.40
N SER A 242 8.09 13.84 1.12
CA SER A 242 9.29 13.19 0.59
C SER A 242 9.91 14.09 -0.48
N LYS A 243 10.99 13.67 -1.15
CA LYS A 243 11.63 14.48 -2.21
C LYS A 243 10.67 14.96 -3.29
N THR A 244 9.75 14.09 -3.72
CA THR A 244 8.86 14.34 -4.87
C THR A 244 7.38 14.29 -4.51
N GLN A 245 7.03 13.88 -3.30
CA GLN A 245 5.64 13.66 -2.91
C GLN A 245 5.28 14.50 -1.70
N GLU A 246 4.04 14.95 -1.69
CA GLU A 246 3.41 15.67 -0.60
C GLU A 246 2.06 15.05 -0.29
N GLY A 247 1.76 14.83 0.98
CA GLY A 247 0.55 14.12 1.41
C GLY A 247 -0.13 14.77 2.61
N TRP A 248 -1.45 14.67 2.67
CA TRP A 248 -2.30 15.15 3.76
C TRP A 248 -3.29 14.08 4.19
N ALA A 249 -3.63 14.07 5.47
CA ALA A 249 -4.71 13.26 6.01
C ALA A 249 -5.24 13.88 7.31
N ASP A 250 -6.39 13.42 7.80
CA ASP A 250 -6.85 13.77 9.13
C ASP A 250 -6.11 12.92 10.18
N SER A 251 -5.81 11.65 9.86
CA SER A 251 -4.97 10.80 10.70
C SER A 251 -4.16 9.79 9.88
N LEU A 252 -3.05 9.32 10.46
CA LEU A 252 -2.13 8.38 9.82
C LEU A 252 -1.63 7.36 10.84
N TYR A 253 -1.69 6.07 10.47
CA TYR A 253 -0.99 4.98 11.14
C TYR A 253 0.23 4.57 10.33
N TYR A 254 1.38 4.45 10.98
CA TYR A 254 2.59 3.87 10.42
C TYR A 254 2.93 2.59 11.19
N TYR A 255 2.73 1.47 10.53
CA TYR A 255 3.04 0.13 11.04
C TYR A 255 4.52 -0.17 10.77
N ARG A 256 5.36 0.10 11.74
CA ARG A 256 6.82 0.10 11.55
C ARG A 256 7.37 -1.28 11.21
N TYR A 257 6.81 -2.36 11.79
CA TYR A 257 7.26 -3.74 11.61
C TYR A 257 7.22 -4.23 10.14
N ASN A 258 6.32 -3.70 9.32
CA ASN A 258 6.19 -4.02 7.89
C ASN A 258 6.30 -2.79 6.97
N SER A 259 6.42 -1.60 7.56
CA SER A 259 6.44 -0.31 6.88
C SER A 259 5.16 0.01 6.10
N ASP A 260 4.02 -0.55 6.50
CA ASP A 260 2.72 -0.21 5.94
C ASP A 260 2.24 1.15 6.47
N ILE A 261 1.42 1.83 5.67
CA ILE A 261 0.84 3.13 6.02
C ILE A 261 -0.66 3.09 5.79
N GLU A 262 -1.42 3.57 6.77
CA GLU A 262 -2.85 3.76 6.66
C GLU A 262 -3.19 5.22 6.91
N MET A 263 -3.92 5.84 5.99
CA MET A 263 -4.34 7.24 6.07
C MET A 263 -5.85 7.33 6.02
N LEU A 264 -6.42 8.14 6.90
CA LEU A 264 -7.85 8.28 7.07
C LEU A 264 -8.26 9.75 7.05
N GLY A 265 -9.40 9.99 6.40
CA GLY A 265 -10.05 11.30 6.33
C GLY A 265 -9.31 12.28 5.43
N ASN A 266 -10.01 12.83 4.44
CA ASN A 266 -9.53 13.88 3.53
C ASN A 266 -8.09 13.66 3.02
N VAL A 267 -7.77 12.42 2.67
CA VAL A 267 -6.44 12.04 2.20
C VAL A 267 -6.18 12.67 0.84
N GLN A 268 -5.06 13.35 0.72
CA GLN A 268 -4.53 13.84 -0.54
C GLN A 268 -3.07 13.42 -0.67
N LEU A 269 -2.68 12.92 -1.83
CA LEU A 269 -1.29 12.70 -2.22
C LEU A 269 -1.02 13.42 -3.52
N MET A 270 0.09 14.14 -3.62
CA MET A 270 0.55 14.82 -4.84
C MET A 270 1.97 14.40 -5.17
N ASP A 271 2.19 13.94 -6.39
CA ASP A 271 3.51 13.76 -6.97
C ASP A 271 3.85 15.04 -7.76
N THR A 272 4.78 15.82 -7.26
CA THR A 272 5.10 17.15 -7.84
C THR A 272 5.90 17.06 -9.14
N VAL A 273 6.53 15.90 -9.42
CA VAL A 273 7.30 15.69 -10.66
C VAL A 273 6.38 15.18 -11.78
N LYS A 274 5.47 14.28 -11.45
CA LYS A 274 4.53 13.71 -12.42
C LYS A 274 3.25 14.53 -12.59
N GLU A 275 3.03 15.52 -11.77
CA GLU A 275 1.81 16.34 -11.70
C GLU A 275 0.52 15.50 -11.58
N VAL A 276 0.63 14.37 -10.87
CA VAL A 276 -0.48 13.45 -10.58
C VAL A 276 -0.84 13.57 -9.11
N GLY A 277 -2.14 13.70 -8.85
CA GLY A 277 -2.68 13.74 -7.51
C GLY A 277 -3.69 12.63 -7.24
N THR A 278 -3.91 12.35 -5.97
CA THR A 278 -4.92 11.39 -5.51
C THR A 278 -5.68 12.01 -4.34
N LEU A 279 -7.01 11.89 -4.36
CA LEU A 279 -7.91 12.25 -3.27
C LEU A 279 -8.68 11.00 -2.84
N THR A 280 -8.85 10.79 -1.53
CA THR A 280 -9.64 9.66 -1.01
C THR A 280 -10.01 9.86 0.45
N GLY A 281 -11.08 9.25 0.92
CA GLY A 281 -11.38 9.22 2.36
C GLY A 281 -10.64 8.13 3.13
N TYR A 282 -10.03 7.17 2.44
CA TYR A 282 -9.26 6.08 3.02
C TYR A 282 -8.17 5.60 2.07
N LEU A 283 -6.95 5.49 2.56
CA LEU A 283 -5.81 4.95 1.82
C LEU A 283 -5.03 3.97 2.69
N TYR A 284 -4.75 2.79 2.14
CA TYR A 284 -3.84 1.82 2.73
C TYR A 284 -2.70 1.48 1.76
N TYR A 285 -1.48 1.76 2.16
CA TYR A 285 -0.26 1.38 1.44
C TYR A 285 0.35 0.14 2.06
N LYS A 286 0.39 -0.95 1.30
CA LYS A 286 1.04 -2.20 1.67
C LYS A 286 2.45 -2.24 1.08
N ASN A 287 3.44 -2.03 1.92
CA ASN A 287 4.83 -1.89 1.49
C ASN A 287 5.38 -3.16 0.82
N ALA A 288 5.05 -4.35 1.35
CA ALA A 288 5.55 -5.63 0.82
C ALA A 288 5.19 -5.86 -0.65
N ASP A 289 4.02 -5.40 -1.08
CA ASP A 289 3.49 -5.57 -2.44
C ASP A 289 3.61 -4.29 -3.27
N SER A 290 4.08 -3.18 -2.69
CA SER A 290 4.04 -1.84 -3.28
C SER A 290 2.63 -1.48 -3.80
N GLU A 291 1.60 -1.82 -3.03
CA GLU A 291 0.18 -1.70 -3.39
C GLU A 291 -0.51 -0.63 -2.56
N ILE A 292 -1.25 0.24 -3.23
CA ILE A 292 -2.11 1.26 -2.63
C ILE A 292 -3.56 0.85 -2.86
N THR A 293 -4.33 0.66 -1.81
CA THR A 293 -5.78 0.50 -1.87
C THR A 293 -6.45 1.79 -1.39
N MET A 294 -7.39 2.31 -2.17
CA MET A 294 -8.14 3.55 -1.92
C MET A 294 -9.64 3.27 -1.92
N LYS A 295 -10.36 3.88 -0.98
CA LYS A 295 -11.82 3.74 -0.79
C LYS A 295 -12.43 5.07 -0.32
N ARG A 296 -13.74 5.19 -0.31
CA ARG A 296 -14.48 6.38 0.10
C ARG A 296 -14.21 7.54 -0.85
N SER A 297 -14.83 7.46 -2.02
CA SER A 297 -14.72 8.43 -3.11
C SER A 297 -13.28 8.68 -3.60
N PRO A 298 -12.50 7.61 -3.86
CA PRO A 298 -11.17 7.79 -4.41
C PRO A 298 -11.23 8.45 -5.78
N ALA A 299 -10.31 9.40 -6.00
CA ALA A 299 -10.13 10.06 -7.28
C ALA A 299 -8.64 10.26 -7.56
N VAL A 300 -8.26 10.08 -8.81
CA VAL A 300 -6.94 10.44 -9.34
C VAL A 300 -7.13 11.65 -10.25
N LEU A 301 -6.25 12.61 -10.14
CA LEU A 301 -6.19 13.76 -11.02
C LEU A 301 -4.84 13.85 -11.72
N SER A 302 -4.85 14.24 -12.98
CA SER A 302 -3.64 14.46 -13.78
C SER A 302 -3.79 15.73 -14.58
N LYS A 303 -2.82 16.62 -14.52
CA LYS A 303 -2.77 17.78 -15.40
C LYS A 303 -2.41 17.32 -16.79
N THR A 304 -3.14 17.77 -17.76
CA THR A 304 -2.96 17.47 -19.20
C THR A 304 -2.92 18.77 -19.99
N LEU A 305 -2.19 18.75 -21.09
CA LEU A 305 -2.19 19.83 -22.07
C LEU A 305 -2.96 19.36 -23.30
N GLN A 306 -3.92 20.15 -23.76
CA GLN A 306 -4.63 19.92 -25.02
C GLN A 306 -4.66 21.23 -25.81
N ASN A 307 -4.12 21.23 -27.01
CA ASN A 307 -4.02 22.43 -27.86
C ASN A 307 -3.36 23.61 -27.12
N GLY A 308 -2.36 23.34 -26.29
CA GLY A 308 -1.67 24.35 -25.48
C GLY A 308 -2.46 24.85 -24.24
N ILE A 309 -3.71 24.39 -24.03
CA ILE A 309 -4.53 24.77 -22.88
C ILE A 309 -4.37 23.72 -21.79
N ALA A 310 -4.02 24.17 -20.58
CA ALA A 310 -3.93 23.29 -19.42
C ALA A 310 -5.35 22.90 -18.97
N ASP A 311 -5.60 21.61 -18.83
CA ASP A 311 -6.83 21.04 -18.30
C ASP A 311 -6.49 19.91 -17.30
N THR A 312 -7.47 19.53 -16.47
CA THR A 312 -7.28 18.48 -15.48
C THR A 312 -8.24 17.32 -15.77
N LEU A 313 -7.66 16.14 -16.00
CA LEU A 313 -8.42 14.90 -16.03
C LEU A 313 -8.66 14.43 -14.60
N TRP A 314 -9.92 14.24 -14.24
CA TRP A 314 -10.39 13.65 -13.00
C TRP A 314 -10.90 12.24 -13.27
N PHE A 315 -10.45 11.27 -12.50
CA PHE A 315 -10.90 9.89 -12.61
C PHE A 315 -11.21 9.33 -11.22
N GLY A 316 -12.38 8.76 -11.00
CA GLY A 316 -12.84 8.24 -9.73
C GLY A 316 -13.58 6.91 -9.87
N ALA A 317 -13.74 6.19 -8.74
CA ALA A 317 -14.51 4.95 -8.63
C ALA A 317 -14.90 4.71 -7.15
N ASP A 318 -15.64 3.65 -6.85
CA ASP A 318 -15.94 3.29 -5.45
C ASP A 318 -14.71 2.74 -4.73
N LYS A 319 -13.86 2.00 -5.46
CA LYS A 319 -12.59 1.44 -4.97
C LYS A 319 -11.53 1.48 -6.06
N MET A 320 -10.31 1.87 -5.68
CA MET A 320 -9.15 1.80 -6.56
C MET A 320 -8.03 1.03 -5.92
N ILE A 321 -7.27 0.30 -6.73
CA ILE A 321 -6.04 -0.40 -6.34
C ILE A 321 -4.96 -0.02 -7.33
N TYR A 322 -3.87 0.57 -6.84
CA TYR A 322 -2.68 0.85 -7.63
C TYR A 322 -1.52 0.00 -7.13
N LYS A 323 -0.81 -0.67 -8.03
CA LYS A 323 0.35 -1.48 -7.72
C LYS A 323 1.51 -1.10 -8.62
N ALA A 324 2.69 -0.87 -8.05
CA ALA A 324 3.90 -0.58 -8.79
C ALA A 324 4.89 -1.74 -8.63
N ILE A 325 5.15 -2.47 -9.72
CA ILE A 325 6.03 -3.65 -9.75
C ILE A 325 7.27 -3.30 -10.56
N ARG A 326 8.45 -3.75 -10.11
CA ARG A 326 9.67 -3.61 -10.91
C ARG A 326 9.57 -4.49 -12.15
N LYS A 327 9.98 -3.99 -13.31
CA LYS A 327 9.80 -4.68 -14.60
C LYS A 327 10.38 -6.09 -14.60
N PHE A 328 11.51 -6.32 -13.94
CA PHE A 328 12.13 -7.63 -13.82
C PHE A 328 11.39 -8.61 -12.87
N GLU A 329 10.46 -8.11 -12.03
CA GLU A 329 9.63 -8.93 -11.10
C GLU A 329 8.30 -9.36 -11.74
N ILE A 330 7.97 -8.85 -12.93
CA ILE A 330 6.71 -9.18 -13.63
C ILE A 330 6.85 -10.58 -14.24
N ASP A 331 5.86 -11.42 -14.02
CA ASP A 331 5.84 -12.78 -14.55
C ASP A 331 5.74 -12.80 -16.10
N SER A 332 6.28 -13.86 -16.71
CA SER A 332 6.34 -14.01 -18.15
C SER A 332 4.96 -14.08 -18.81
N ILE A 333 3.96 -14.63 -18.12
CA ILE A 333 2.58 -14.74 -18.62
C ILE A 333 1.96 -13.35 -18.73
N THR A 334 2.15 -12.50 -17.72
CA THR A 334 1.68 -11.09 -17.74
C THR A 334 2.34 -10.30 -18.88
N ILE A 335 3.64 -10.49 -19.12
CA ILE A 335 4.35 -9.84 -20.22
C ILE A 335 3.83 -10.35 -21.57
N ALA A 336 3.68 -11.67 -21.74
CA ALA A 336 3.19 -12.28 -22.98
C ALA A 336 1.76 -11.84 -23.30
N SER A 337 0.86 -11.86 -22.31
CA SER A 337 -0.52 -11.41 -22.46
C SER A 337 -0.63 -9.92 -22.80
N SER A 338 0.24 -9.09 -22.24
CA SER A 338 0.32 -7.66 -22.55
C SER A 338 0.77 -7.42 -24.00
N LYS A 339 1.81 -8.15 -24.46
CA LYS A 339 2.25 -8.11 -25.87
C LYS A 339 1.17 -8.57 -26.82
N ALA A 340 0.44 -9.66 -26.49
CA ALA A 340 -0.65 -10.16 -27.32
C ALA A 340 -1.78 -9.13 -27.47
N ARG A 341 -2.22 -8.50 -26.39
CA ARG A 341 -3.23 -7.41 -26.44
C ARG A 341 -2.76 -6.21 -27.27
N LEU A 342 -1.48 -5.83 -27.14
CA LEU A 342 -0.93 -4.73 -27.91
C LEU A 342 -0.84 -5.08 -29.40
N ALA A 343 -0.51 -6.32 -29.75
CA ALA A 343 -0.51 -6.80 -31.12
C ALA A 343 -1.92 -6.80 -31.71
N GLU A 344 -2.90 -7.31 -30.97
CA GLU A 344 -4.31 -7.35 -31.37
C GLU A 344 -4.86 -5.94 -31.66
N ILE A 345 -4.66 -5.00 -30.76
CA ILE A 345 -5.16 -3.63 -30.95
C ILE A 345 -4.44 -2.88 -32.09
N ASN A 346 -3.23 -3.28 -32.45
CA ASN A 346 -2.45 -2.66 -33.51
C ASN A 346 -2.68 -3.27 -34.90
N THR A 347 -3.55 -4.26 -35.04
CA THR A 347 -3.92 -4.80 -36.34
C THR A 347 -4.57 -3.71 -37.24
N ASP A 348 -4.29 -3.74 -38.53
CA ASP A 348 -4.95 -2.87 -39.50
C ASP A 348 -6.37 -3.41 -39.79
N PRO A 349 -7.42 -2.67 -39.45
CA PRO A 349 -8.81 -3.14 -39.64
C PRO A 349 -9.13 -3.44 -41.09
N VAL A 350 -8.61 -2.69 -42.05
CA VAL A 350 -8.89 -2.90 -43.49
C VAL A 350 -8.20 -4.15 -43.99
N ALA A 351 -6.94 -4.36 -43.58
CA ALA A 351 -6.20 -5.57 -43.93
C ALA A 351 -6.85 -6.82 -43.32
N GLU A 352 -7.33 -6.73 -42.10
CA GLU A 352 -8.02 -7.83 -41.43
C GLU A 352 -9.37 -8.13 -42.09
N TYR A 353 -10.17 -7.09 -42.40
CA TYR A 353 -11.40 -7.25 -43.16
C TYR A 353 -11.18 -7.96 -44.48
N ARG A 354 -10.20 -7.51 -45.27
CA ARG A 354 -9.86 -8.13 -46.56
C ARG A 354 -9.43 -9.59 -46.40
N LYS A 355 -8.65 -9.90 -45.37
CA LYS A 355 -8.23 -11.26 -45.06
C LYS A 355 -9.41 -12.14 -44.67
N LYS A 356 -10.31 -11.66 -43.84
CA LYS A 356 -11.54 -12.38 -43.46
C LYS A 356 -12.47 -12.61 -44.66
N ALA A 357 -12.70 -11.58 -45.48
CA ALA A 357 -13.50 -11.68 -46.71
C ALA A 357 -12.88 -12.65 -47.73
N ALA A 358 -11.58 -12.65 -47.92
CA ALA A 358 -10.90 -13.61 -48.79
C ALA A 358 -10.99 -15.06 -48.24
N ALA A 359 -10.90 -15.24 -46.91
CA ALA A 359 -11.09 -16.56 -46.29
C ALA A 359 -12.52 -17.08 -46.40
N GLU A 360 -13.52 -16.23 -46.27
CA GLU A 360 -14.93 -16.57 -46.46
C GLU A 360 -15.21 -16.91 -47.92
N ALA A 361 -14.68 -16.09 -48.87
CA ALA A 361 -14.80 -16.38 -50.30
C ALA A 361 -14.10 -17.72 -50.67
N ALA A 362 -12.95 -18.01 -50.11
CA ALA A 362 -12.27 -19.28 -50.28
C ALA A 362 -13.04 -20.48 -49.70
N LYS A 363 -13.69 -20.31 -48.53
CA LYS A 363 -14.56 -21.33 -47.95
C LYS A 363 -15.81 -21.55 -48.83
N ALA A 364 -16.48 -20.48 -49.25
CA ALA A 364 -17.64 -20.58 -50.14
C ALA A 364 -17.28 -21.23 -51.45
N ALA A 365 -16.14 -20.90 -52.06
CA ALA A 365 -15.63 -21.54 -53.25
C ALA A 365 -15.34 -23.06 -53.06
N ALA A 366 -14.72 -23.41 -51.91
CA ALA A 366 -14.46 -24.78 -51.55
C ALA A 366 -15.74 -25.59 -51.25
N GLU A 367 -16.78 -24.96 -50.73
CA GLU A 367 -18.11 -25.58 -50.51
C GLU A 367 -18.88 -25.73 -51.83
N ALA A 368 -18.81 -24.73 -52.74
CA ALA A 368 -19.37 -24.81 -54.07
C ALA A 368 -18.67 -25.91 -54.91
N GLU A 369 -17.34 -26.01 -54.81
CA GLU A 369 -16.57 -27.11 -55.43
C GLU A 369 -16.94 -28.49 -54.93
N LYS A 370 -17.34 -28.63 -53.64
CA LYS A 370 -17.83 -29.90 -53.05
C LYS A 370 -19.23 -30.26 -53.49
N GLN A 371 -20.01 -29.29 -53.98
CA GLN A 371 -21.39 -29.49 -54.47
C GLN A 371 -21.45 -29.74 -55.97
N ASP A 372 -20.36 -29.54 -56.74
CA ASP A 372 -20.32 -29.83 -58.16
C ASP A 372 -20.43 -31.34 -58.42
N PRO A 373 -21.49 -31.82 -59.11
CA PRO A 373 -21.69 -33.22 -59.38
C PRO A 373 -20.60 -33.86 -60.23
N ASN A 374 -19.96 -33.10 -61.11
CA ASN A 374 -18.89 -33.58 -62.00
C ASN A 374 -17.57 -33.83 -61.24
N LYS A 375 -17.26 -33.02 -60.22
CA LYS A 375 -16.07 -33.24 -59.38
C LYS A 375 -16.24 -34.43 -58.41
N LYS A 376 -17.42 -34.66 -57.89
CA LYS A 376 -17.71 -35.84 -57.06
C LYS A 376 -17.52 -37.14 -57.84
N ALA A 377 -17.90 -37.14 -59.11
CA ALA A 377 -17.66 -38.27 -59.99
C ALA A 377 -16.15 -38.46 -60.30
N GLN A 378 -15.41 -37.37 -60.56
CA GLN A 378 -13.94 -37.40 -60.82
C GLN A 378 -13.16 -37.83 -59.55
N GLU A 379 -13.53 -37.35 -58.37
CA GLU A 379 -12.91 -37.76 -57.12
C GLU A 379 -13.20 -39.20 -56.74
N TYR A 380 -14.41 -39.71 -57.03
CA TYR A 380 -14.75 -41.12 -56.93
C TYR A 380 -13.87 -41.99 -57.83
N TYR A 381 -13.69 -41.60 -59.10
CA TYR A 381 -12.81 -42.30 -60.03
C TYR A 381 -11.31 -42.17 -59.64
N LYS A 382 -10.87 -41.05 -59.16
CA LYS A 382 -9.51 -40.85 -58.65
C LYS A 382 -9.19 -41.65 -57.40
N ASN A 383 -10.18 -41.81 -56.49
CA ASN A 383 -10.08 -42.66 -55.29
C ASN A 383 -10.13 -44.15 -55.67
N LEU A 384 -10.90 -44.55 -56.69
CA LEU A 384 -10.87 -45.88 -57.25
C LEU A 384 -9.50 -46.23 -57.88
N GLN A 385 -8.92 -45.33 -58.64
CA GLN A 385 -7.55 -45.48 -59.22
C GLN A 385 -6.48 -45.51 -58.13
N LYS A 386 -6.60 -44.69 -57.03
CA LYS A 386 -5.68 -44.75 -55.89
C LYS A 386 -5.79 -46.09 -55.13
N ARG A 387 -7.00 -46.64 -54.97
CA ARG A 387 -7.21 -47.97 -54.37
C ARG A 387 -6.64 -49.10 -55.24
N GLN A 388 -6.73 -49.02 -56.59
CA GLN A 388 -6.13 -49.95 -57.50
C GLN A 388 -4.61 -49.86 -57.49
N LYS A 389 -4.00 -48.64 -57.53
CA LYS A 389 -2.56 -48.44 -57.39
C LYS A 389 -1.98 -48.83 -56.02
N ALA A 390 -2.73 -48.64 -54.91
CA ALA A 390 -2.32 -49.13 -53.61
C ALA A 390 -2.37 -50.65 -53.47
N ALA A 391 -3.23 -51.32 -54.22
CA ALA A 391 -3.27 -52.80 -54.29
C ALA A 391 -2.13 -53.37 -55.15
N GLU A 392 -1.63 -52.63 -56.15
CA GLU A 392 -0.46 -52.98 -56.96
C GLU A 392 0.88 -52.64 -56.28
N ALA A 393 0.93 -51.55 -55.48
CA ALA A 393 2.14 -51.14 -54.74
C ALA A 393 2.50 -52.07 -53.59
N SER A 394 1.52 -52.76 -53.00
CA SER A 394 1.78 -53.76 -51.94
C SER A 394 2.39 -55.08 -52.41
N LYS A 395 2.68 -55.22 -53.71
CA LYS A 395 3.35 -56.39 -54.28
C LYS A 395 4.84 -56.17 -54.60
N ASN A 396 5.38 -54.94 -54.57
CA ASN A 396 6.74 -54.63 -55.01
C ASN A 396 7.65 -53.89 -54.06
N GLU A 397 7.37 -53.89 -52.73
CA GLU A 397 8.27 -53.28 -51.75
C GLU A 397 9.05 -54.35 -50.96
N LEU A 398 10.02 -54.93 -51.66
CA LEU A 398 11.18 -55.60 -51.06
C LEU A 398 12.31 -55.44 -52.07
N VAL A 399 13.03 -54.36 -52.03
CA VAL A 399 14.47 -54.17 -52.38
C VAL A 399 14.75 -52.67 -52.54
N ASP A 400 15.87 -52.21 -51.91
CA ASP A 400 16.57 -50.96 -51.99
C ASP A 400 16.18 -49.80 -51.09
N THR A 401 16.77 -49.84 -49.89
CA THR A 401 17.06 -48.64 -49.12
C THR A 401 18.56 -48.63 -48.73
N VAL A 402 19.40 -48.04 -49.53
CA VAL A 402 20.68 -47.49 -49.06
C VAL A 402 21.07 -46.26 -49.87
N LYS A 403 21.47 -45.22 -49.15
CA LYS A 403 22.17 -43.99 -49.54
C LYS A 403 21.33 -42.75 -49.85
N GLN A 404 21.25 -41.85 -48.85
CA GLN A 404 22.06 -40.60 -48.90
C GLN A 404 21.94 -39.81 -47.62
N VAL A 405 22.99 -39.84 -46.81
CA VAL A 405 23.26 -38.89 -45.72
C VAL A 405 23.76 -37.60 -46.38
N LYS A 406 23.03 -36.50 -46.26
CA LYS A 406 23.54 -35.16 -46.50
C LYS A 406 24.07 -34.57 -45.20
N THR A 407 25.36 -34.25 -45.26
CA THR A 407 26.18 -33.55 -44.28
C THR A 407 25.56 -32.25 -43.81
N VAL A 408 25.54 -32.08 -42.46
CA VAL A 408 25.25 -30.84 -41.74
C VAL A 408 26.52 -30.00 -41.71
N PRO A 409 26.51 -28.70 -42.02
CA PRO A 409 27.69 -27.84 -41.83
C PRO A 409 27.85 -27.54 -40.33
N ASP A 410 29.05 -27.82 -39.86
CA ASP A 410 29.59 -27.39 -38.55
C ASP A 410 29.69 -25.86 -38.45
N SER A 411 29.71 -25.43 -37.20
CA SER A 411 30.06 -24.11 -36.71
C SER A 411 28.92 -23.11 -36.46
N VAL A 412 28.23 -23.32 -35.32
CA VAL A 412 27.72 -22.17 -34.55
C VAL A 412 28.76 -21.84 -33.48
N LYS A 413 29.57 -20.83 -33.74
CA LYS A 413 30.40 -20.17 -32.74
C LYS A 413 29.46 -19.60 -31.65
N ILE A 414 29.54 -20.17 -30.48
CA ILE A 414 28.91 -19.58 -29.29
C ILE A 414 29.74 -18.36 -28.91
N ASP A 415 29.23 -17.19 -29.25
CA ASP A 415 29.78 -15.90 -28.84
C ASP A 415 29.48 -15.71 -27.32
N THR A 416 30.41 -16.12 -26.47
CA THR A 416 30.38 -15.98 -25.03
C THR A 416 30.86 -14.61 -24.56
N LEU A 417 30.29 -13.53 -25.07
CA LEU A 417 30.48 -12.18 -24.52
C LEU A 417 29.25 -11.32 -24.81
N LYS A 418 28.10 -11.71 -24.22
CA LYS A 418 27.05 -10.71 -24.01
C LYS A 418 27.31 -10.04 -22.68
N LEU A 419 27.76 -8.79 -22.72
CA LEU A 419 27.74 -7.85 -21.62
C LEU A 419 26.43 -8.04 -20.83
N LYS A 420 26.55 -8.17 -19.49
CA LYS A 420 25.40 -8.11 -18.57
C LYS A 420 24.71 -6.77 -18.78
N THR A 421 23.66 -6.74 -19.57
CA THR A 421 22.74 -5.59 -19.57
C THR A 421 22.19 -5.47 -18.16
N PRO A 422 22.31 -4.32 -17.49
CA PRO A 422 21.76 -4.13 -16.17
C PRO A 422 20.25 -4.43 -16.23
N LEU A 423 19.75 -5.19 -15.26
CA LEU A 423 18.31 -5.48 -15.15
C LEU A 423 17.53 -4.18 -15.10
N ASP A 424 16.54 -4.06 -15.96
CA ASP A 424 15.63 -2.92 -15.99
C ASP A 424 14.83 -2.85 -14.70
N SER A 425 15.23 -1.96 -13.80
CA SER A 425 14.61 -1.74 -12.50
C SER A 425 13.48 -0.69 -12.52
N SER A 426 13.06 -0.25 -13.73
CA SER A 426 11.92 0.65 -13.89
C SER A 426 10.67 0.04 -13.26
N LYS A 427 9.86 0.89 -12.60
CA LYS A 427 8.60 0.45 -12.00
C LYS A 427 7.47 0.59 -13.02
N ILE A 428 6.70 -0.48 -13.16
CA ILE A 428 5.51 -0.55 -14.01
C ILE A 428 4.28 -0.44 -13.11
N GLY A 429 3.42 0.53 -13.40
CA GLY A 429 2.18 0.77 -12.67
C GLY A 429 1.01 -0.04 -13.25
N PHE A 430 0.16 -0.54 -12.36
CA PHE A 430 -1.10 -1.20 -12.65
C PHE A 430 -2.19 -0.55 -11.83
N LEU A 431 -3.20 0.03 -12.49
CA LEU A 431 -4.38 0.61 -11.84
C LEU A 431 -5.60 -0.26 -12.11
N LYS A 432 -6.34 -0.57 -11.05
CA LYS A 432 -7.65 -1.25 -11.12
C LYS A 432 -8.66 -0.38 -10.39
N ALA A 433 -9.77 -0.05 -11.04
CA ALA A 433 -10.87 0.69 -10.48
C ALA A 433 -12.15 -0.14 -10.59
N PHE A 434 -12.93 -0.17 -9.52
CA PHE A 434 -14.13 -1.00 -9.40
C PHE A 434 -15.29 -0.20 -8.83
N GLY A 435 -16.46 -0.39 -9.41
CA GLY A 435 -17.71 0.26 -9.04
C GLY A 435 -17.76 1.72 -9.48
N ASN A 436 -18.75 2.08 -10.29
CA ASN A 436 -19.03 3.45 -10.72
C ASN A 436 -17.79 4.24 -11.20
N ALA A 437 -16.95 3.58 -12.00
CA ALA A 437 -15.77 4.23 -12.54
C ALA A 437 -16.17 5.36 -13.49
N LYS A 438 -15.77 6.59 -13.18
CA LYS A 438 -16.11 7.81 -13.91
C LYS A 438 -14.87 8.64 -14.18
N ALA A 439 -14.84 9.30 -15.34
CA ALA A 439 -13.85 10.32 -15.64
C ALA A 439 -14.52 11.60 -16.09
N PHE A 440 -13.90 12.71 -15.74
CA PHE A 440 -14.33 14.05 -16.14
C PHE A 440 -13.12 14.86 -16.61
N ARG A 441 -13.28 15.41 -17.78
CA ARG A 441 -12.49 16.46 -18.38
C ARG A 441 -13.44 17.38 -19.12
N LYS A 442 -13.10 18.64 -19.32
CA LYS A 442 -14.02 19.64 -19.90
C LYS A 442 -14.70 19.18 -21.20
N ASN A 443 -13.95 18.58 -22.10
CA ASN A 443 -14.43 18.10 -23.41
C ASN A 443 -14.65 16.59 -23.50
N MET A 444 -14.34 15.83 -22.46
CA MET A 444 -14.48 14.36 -22.46
C MET A 444 -14.94 13.86 -21.09
N GLN A 445 -15.98 13.06 -21.09
CA GLN A 445 -16.49 12.39 -19.90
C GLN A 445 -16.59 10.88 -20.16
N MET A 446 -16.56 10.10 -19.10
CA MET A 446 -16.65 8.62 -19.19
C MET A 446 -17.37 8.05 -17.98
N SER A 447 -18.13 6.99 -18.19
CA SER A 447 -18.73 6.18 -17.14
C SER A 447 -18.67 4.70 -17.51
N CYS A 448 -18.26 3.84 -16.58
CA CYS A 448 -18.29 2.38 -16.70
C CYS A 448 -18.35 1.73 -15.32
N ASP A 449 -18.52 0.40 -15.24
CA ASP A 449 -18.46 -0.30 -13.96
C ASP A 449 -17.02 -0.44 -13.48
N SER A 450 -16.10 -0.85 -14.36
CA SER A 450 -14.72 -1.10 -13.97
C SER A 450 -13.72 -0.70 -15.05
N LEU A 451 -12.52 -0.31 -14.59
CA LEU A 451 -11.42 0.10 -15.44
C LEU A 451 -10.12 -0.58 -15.02
N LEU A 452 -9.35 -1.04 -15.99
CA LEU A 452 -8.00 -1.56 -15.82
C LEU A 452 -7.02 -0.75 -16.66
N TYR A 453 -5.92 -0.32 -16.05
CA TYR A 453 -4.80 0.35 -16.75
C TYR A 453 -3.48 -0.31 -16.39
N SER A 454 -2.57 -0.36 -17.35
CA SER A 454 -1.21 -0.85 -17.14
C SER A 454 -0.20 -0.04 -17.96
N ASP A 455 0.88 0.42 -17.32
CA ASP A 455 2.02 1.02 -17.99
C ASP A 455 2.76 0.03 -18.92
N LEU A 456 2.52 -1.29 -18.75
CA LEU A 456 3.21 -2.32 -19.53
C LEU A 456 2.77 -2.36 -21.00
N ASP A 457 1.49 -2.09 -21.25
CA ASP A 457 0.88 -2.02 -22.60
C ASP A 457 0.29 -0.64 -22.90
N SER A 458 0.28 0.27 -21.95
CA SER A 458 -0.34 1.60 -22.04
C SER A 458 -1.81 1.57 -22.46
N LEU A 459 -2.51 0.49 -22.08
CA LEU A 459 -3.92 0.28 -22.39
C LEU A 459 -4.82 0.62 -21.19
N VAL A 460 -5.81 1.47 -21.43
CA VAL A 460 -6.96 1.67 -20.55
C VAL A 460 -8.11 0.81 -21.07
N ARG A 461 -8.61 -0.10 -20.27
CA ARG A 461 -9.68 -1.04 -20.63
C ARG A 461 -10.90 -0.82 -19.74
N LEU A 462 -12.01 -0.49 -20.37
CA LEU A 462 -13.28 -0.19 -19.74
C LEU A 462 -14.23 -1.38 -19.94
N TYR A 463 -14.91 -1.79 -18.88
CA TYR A 463 -15.77 -2.98 -18.90
C TYR A 463 -17.15 -2.68 -18.34
N LYS A 464 -18.12 -3.47 -18.79
CA LYS A 464 -19.53 -3.46 -18.41
C LYS A 464 -20.20 -2.12 -18.74
N GLU A 465 -20.75 -2.06 -19.90
CA GLU A 465 -21.48 -0.91 -20.45
C GLU A 465 -20.72 0.42 -20.36
N PRO A 466 -19.47 0.48 -20.84
CA PRO A 466 -18.74 1.73 -20.88
C PRO A 466 -19.39 2.70 -21.84
N VAL A 467 -19.46 3.97 -21.41
CA VAL A 467 -19.92 5.09 -22.23
C VAL A 467 -18.91 6.21 -22.13
N ILE A 468 -18.53 6.75 -23.29
CA ILE A 468 -17.66 7.93 -23.40
C ILE A 468 -18.47 9.04 -24.10
N TRP A 469 -18.40 10.25 -23.60
CA TRP A 469 -18.96 11.44 -24.24
C TRP A 469 -17.83 12.37 -24.65
N ASN A 470 -17.93 12.94 -25.84
CA ASN A 470 -17.03 13.97 -26.35
C ASN A 470 -17.85 15.18 -26.78
N ASP A 471 -17.36 16.37 -26.43
CA ASP A 471 -17.98 17.65 -26.75
C ASP A 471 -19.49 17.74 -26.44
N MET A 472 -19.92 16.98 -25.41
CA MET A 472 -21.28 16.89 -24.89
C MET A 472 -22.36 16.33 -25.86
N ASN A 473 -22.14 16.36 -27.15
CA ASN A 473 -23.08 15.92 -28.18
C ASN A 473 -22.77 14.57 -28.83
N ARG A 474 -21.59 13.97 -28.54
CA ARG A 474 -21.17 12.68 -29.10
C ARG A 474 -21.09 11.65 -28.00
N GLN A 475 -21.74 10.51 -28.18
CA GLN A 475 -21.69 9.37 -27.25
C GLN A 475 -21.18 8.12 -27.94
N TYR A 476 -20.29 7.44 -27.29
CA TYR A 476 -19.66 6.17 -27.71
C TYR A 476 -19.96 5.10 -26.68
N SER A 477 -20.51 3.97 -27.08
CA SER A 477 -20.85 2.86 -26.21
C SER A 477 -20.53 1.50 -26.84
N ALA A 478 -20.24 0.50 -26.02
CA ALA A 478 -19.96 -0.88 -26.42
C ALA A 478 -20.01 -1.80 -25.17
N ASP A 479 -19.86 -3.11 -25.33
CA ASP A 479 -19.68 -4.02 -24.17
C ASP A 479 -18.35 -3.78 -23.47
N SER A 480 -17.31 -3.44 -24.24
CA SER A 480 -16.01 -3.01 -23.72
C SER A 480 -15.34 -1.98 -24.63
N ILE A 481 -14.58 -1.08 -24.03
CA ILE A 481 -13.80 -0.06 -24.76
C ILE A 481 -12.35 -0.13 -24.31
N THR A 482 -11.41 -0.17 -25.27
CA THR A 482 -9.99 -0.12 -25.01
C THR A 482 -9.39 1.14 -25.61
N LEU A 483 -8.67 1.92 -24.80
CA LEU A 483 -7.98 3.15 -25.21
C LEU A 483 -6.47 2.90 -25.17
N VAL A 484 -5.75 3.34 -26.17
CA VAL A 484 -4.27 3.34 -26.21
C VAL A 484 -3.79 4.73 -25.85
N ILE A 485 -3.00 4.82 -24.78
CA ILE A 485 -2.44 6.08 -24.29
C ILE A 485 -0.94 6.10 -24.55
N ASN A 486 -0.46 7.06 -25.34
CA ASN A 486 0.96 7.29 -25.56
C ASN A 486 1.30 8.72 -25.18
N ASN A 487 2.33 8.91 -24.35
CA ASN A 487 2.79 10.24 -23.91
C ASN A 487 1.64 11.12 -23.36
N ASN A 488 0.79 10.56 -22.51
CA ASN A 488 -0.41 11.21 -21.95
C ASN A 488 -1.47 11.63 -22.98
N SER A 489 -1.36 11.18 -24.23
CA SER A 489 -2.35 11.45 -25.29
C SER A 489 -2.99 10.14 -25.75
N MET A 490 -4.31 10.20 -26.02
CA MET A 490 -5.02 9.07 -26.61
C MET A 490 -4.72 8.98 -28.10
N THR A 491 -4.17 7.83 -28.54
CA THR A 491 -3.82 7.61 -29.96
C THR A 491 -4.82 6.71 -30.68
N LYS A 492 -5.52 5.84 -29.94
CA LYS A 492 -6.49 4.90 -30.51
C LYS A 492 -7.57 4.58 -29.51
N ALA A 493 -8.81 4.40 -29.98
CA ALA A 493 -9.92 3.84 -29.23
C ALA A 493 -10.51 2.67 -29.99
N ALA A 494 -10.74 1.53 -29.34
CA ALA A 494 -11.42 0.36 -29.89
C ALA A 494 -12.66 0.05 -29.06
N LEU A 495 -13.81 0.05 -29.71
CA LEU A 495 -15.10 -0.31 -29.17
C LEU A 495 -15.40 -1.75 -29.62
N MET A 496 -15.58 -2.66 -28.66
CA MET A 496 -15.68 -4.08 -28.94
C MET A 496 -17.03 -4.64 -28.49
N SER A 497 -17.70 -5.30 -29.39
CA SER A 497 -19.05 -5.89 -29.27
C SER A 497 -20.16 -4.84 -29.08
N ASP A 498 -21.15 -4.93 -29.94
CA ASP A 498 -22.33 -4.06 -29.99
C ASP A 498 -21.99 -2.55 -29.92
N ALA A 499 -20.95 -2.16 -30.70
CA ALA A 499 -20.47 -0.80 -30.73
C ALA A 499 -21.52 0.15 -31.32
N PHE A 500 -21.77 1.27 -30.62
CA PHE A 500 -22.77 2.25 -31.00
C PHE A 500 -22.26 3.66 -30.79
N ILE A 501 -22.39 4.49 -31.80
CA ILE A 501 -22.10 5.95 -31.74
C ILE A 501 -23.39 6.70 -31.97
N VAL A 502 -23.63 7.70 -31.11
CA VAL A 502 -24.75 8.63 -31.23
C VAL A 502 -24.18 10.05 -31.24
N ILE A 503 -24.56 10.83 -32.24
CA ILE A 503 -24.21 12.25 -32.34
C ILE A 503 -25.50 13.04 -32.33
N GLN A 504 -25.66 13.95 -31.38
CA GLN A 504 -26.83 14.80 -31.25
C GLN A 504 -26.71 16.00 -32.21
N GLU A 505 -27.55 16.04 -33.26
CA GLU A 505 -27.62 17.13 -34.21
C GLU A 505 -28.48 18.27 -33.68
N ASP A 506 -29.63 17.91 -33.09
CA ASP A 506 -30.54 18.85 -32.39
C ASP A 506 -31.31 18.10 -31.27
N SER A 507 -32.35 18.68 -30.72
CA SER A 507 -33.14 18.10 -29.64
C SER A 507 -33.89 16.81 -30.03
N LEU A 508 -34.13 16.56 -31.31
CA LEU A 508 -34.92 15.44 -31.83
C LEU A 508 -34.15 14.50 -32.73
N HIS A 509 -33.10 15.00 -33.40
CA HIS A 509 -32.36 14.26 -34.43
C HIS A 509 -31.00 13.84 -33.93
N PHE A 510 -30.65 12.59 -34.21
CA PHE A 510 -29.41 11.98 -33.77
C PHE A 510 -28.79 11.18 -34.91
N ASP A 511 -27.58 11.51 -35.33
CA ASP A 511 -26.80 10.66 -36.18
C ASP A 511 -26.40 9.40 -35.46
N GLN A 512 -26.44 8.28 -36.13
CA GLN A 512 -26.25 6.98 -35.51
C GLN A 512 -25.36 6.10 -36.37
N ILE A 513 -24.38 5.47 -35.73
CA ILE A 513 -23.53 4.46 -36.35
C ILE A 513 -23.54 3.23 -35.42
N LYS A 514 -23.90 2.07 -35.97
CA LYS A 514 -23.87 0.80 -35.29
C LYS A 514 -22.97 -0.19 -36.01
N GLY A 515 -22.20 -0.97 -35.28
CA GLY A 515 -21.35 -2.05 -35.80
C GLY A 515 -21.01 -3.06 -34.72
N ALA A 516 -20.50 -4.23 -35.09
CA ALA A 516 -20.02 -5.17 -34.09
C ALA A 516 -18.77 -4.63 -33.38
N GLU A 517 -17.86 -4.01 -34.14
CA GLU A 517 -16.63 -3.42 -33.63
C GLU A 517 -16.35 -2.08 -34.32
N MET A 518 -15.75 -1.14 -33.56
CA MET A 518 -15.32 0.14 -34.10
C MET A 518 -13.93 0.51 -33.63
N THR A 519 -13.17 1.20 -34.47
CA THR A 519 -11.83 1.67 -34.15
C THR A 519 -11.64 3.10 -34.61
N ALA A 520 -11.24 3.97 -33.71
CA ALA A 520 -10.89 5.37 -33.96
C ALA A 520 -9.39 5.59 -33.76
N TYR A 521 -8.78 6.37 -34.65
CA TYR A 521 -7.38 6.79 -34.58
C TYR A 521 -7.32 8.30 -34.40
N PHE A 522 -6.49 8.75 -33.47
CA PHE A 522 -6.31 10.15 -33.14
C PHE A 522 -4.91 10.62 -33.53
N GLY A 523 -4.80 11.86 -33.96
CA GLY A 523 -3.55 12.52 -34.21
C GLY A 523 -2.84 12.99 -32.95
N LYS A 524 -1.73 13.71 -33.10
CA LYS A 524 -0.88 14.12 -31.97
C LYS A 524 -1.55 15.12 -31.02
N GLU A 525 -2.47 15.92 -31.53
CA GLU A 525 -3.22 16.94 -30.78
C GLU A 525 -4.55 16.41 -30.23
N GLY A 526 -4.84 15.10 -30.47
CA GLY A 526 -6.06 14.42 -30.02
C GLY A 526 -7.25 14.58 -30.97
N GLU A 527 -7.04 15.10 -32.17
CA GLU A 527 -8.00 15.18 -33.26
C GLU A 527 -8.28 13.81 -33.85
N LEU A 528 -9.53 13.52 -34.21
CA LEU A 528 -9.93 12.30 -34.89
C LEU A 528 -9.40 12.33 -36.33
N SER A 529 -8.58 11.34 -36.71
CA SER A 529 -7.97 11.25 -38.06
C SER A 529 -8.61 10.19 -38.93
N ARG A 530 -8.92 9.03 -38.37
CA ARG A 530 -9.54 7.90 -39.06
C ARG A 530 -10.50 7.16 -38.15
N PHE A 531 -11.53 6.63 -38.76
CA PHE A 531 -12.54 5.84 -38.08
C PHE A 531 -12.94 4.63 -38.93
N TYR A 532 -13.15 3.49 -38.29
CA TYR A 532 -13.62 2.25 -38.92
C TYR A 532 -14.74 1.66 -38.09
N ALA A 533 -15.80 1.20 -38.77
CA ALA A 533 -16.84 0.38 -38.19
C ALA A 533 -16.94 -0.94 -38.96
N MET A 534 -17.05 -2.07 -38.28
CA MET A 534 -16.95 -3.42 -38.86
C MET A 534 -18.00 -4.36 -38.31
N GLY A 535 -18.23 -5.48 -39.03
CA GLY A 535 -19.10 -6.58 -38.57
C GLY A 535 -20.59 -6.31 -38.77
N GLY A 536 -20.96 -5.74 -39.91
CA GLY A 536 -22.33 -5.32 -40.24
C GLY A 536 -22.62 -3.93 -39.71
N THR A 537 -22.27 -2.95 -40.53
CA THR A 537 -22.40 -1.53 -40.17
C THR A 537 -23.70 -0.95 -40.66
N ASN A 538 -24.45 -0.34 -39.76
CA ASN A 538 -25.65 0.40 -40.07
C ASN A 538 -25.44 1.88 -39.70
N THR A 539 -25.75 2.79 -40.60
CA THR A 539 -25.65 4.22 -40.35
C THR A 539 -26.97 4.92 -40.64
N LEU A 540 -27.23 5.98 -39.88
CA LEU A 540 -28.35 6.91 -40.10
C LEU A 540 -27.77 8.30 -39.88
N PHE A 541 -27.71 9.10 -40.95
CA PHE A 541 -27.20 10.48 -40.93
C PHE A 541 -28.24 11.46 -41.37
N TYR A 542 -28.36 12.57 -40.66
CA TYR A 542 -29.21 13.72 -40.99
C TYR A 542 -28.37 14.75 -41.74
N LEU A 543 -28.73 14.98 -43.01
CA LEU A 543 -28.00 15.88 -43.89
C LEU A 543 -28.71 17.25 -43.92
N ARG A 544 -27.93 18.31 -43.81
CA ARG A 544 -28.43 19.70 -43.82
C ARG A 544 -28.36 20.32 -45.20
N GLU A 545 -29.36 21.13 -45.51
CA GLU A 545 -29.34 22.09 -46.61
C GLU A 545 -29.50 23.49 -46.02
N GLY A 546 -28.40 24.24 -45.93
CA GLY A 546 -28.33 25.47 -45.14
C GLY A 546 -28.39 25.18 -43.63
N GLU A 547 -29.30 25.80 -42.90
CA GLU A 547 -29.49 25.58 -41.45
C GLU A 547 -30.46 24.45 -41.14
N ASP A 548 -31.30 24.03 -42.10
CA ASP A 548 -32.34 23.03 -41.90
C ASP A 548 -31.89 21.60 -42.25
N ILE A 549 -32.38 20.62 -41.48
CA ILE A 549 -32.20 19.21 -41.79
C ILE A 549 -33.19 18.86 -42.91
N ALA A 550 -32.65 18.51 -44.08
CA ALA A 550 -33.48 18.27 -45.30
C ALA A 550 -33.63 16.76 -45.59
N THR A 551 -32.58 15.98 -45.43
CA THR A 551 -32.51 14.59 -45.90
C THR A 551 -31.97 13.69 -44.81
N VAL A 552 -32.45 12.44 -44.78
CA VAL A 552 -31.91 11.35 -43.93
C VAL A 552 -31.35 10.29 -44.85
N ASN A 553 -30.09 9.92 -44.59
CA ASN A 553 -29.40 8.83 -45.29
C ASN A 553 -29.23 7.62 -44.41
N LYS A 554 -29.72 6.45 -44.85
CA LYS A 554 -29.57 5.15 -44.17
C LYS A 554 -28.70 4.26 -45.05
N VAL A 555 -27.56 3.77 -44.50
CA VAL A 555 -26.68 2.84 -45.21
C VAL A 555 -26.46 1.60 -44.40
N GLU A 556 -26.62 0.44 -45.07
CA GLU A 556 -26.23 -0.87 -44.54
C GLU A 556 -25.02 -1.40 -45.34
N ALA A 557 -23.93 -1.65 -44.66
CA ALA A 557 -22.68 -2.11 -45.27
C ALA A 557 -21.99 -3.14 -44.38
N LYS A 558 -21.03 -3.91 -44.91
CA LYS A 558 -20.24 -4.81 -44.08
C LYS A 558 -19.18 -4.06 -43.25
N MET A 559 -18.64 -2.97 -43.82
CA MET A 559 -17.65 -2.13 -43.17
C MET A 559 -17.80 -0.67 -43.64
N LEU A 560 -17.50 0.27 -42.73
CA LEU A 560 -17.38 1.71 -42.99
C LEU A 560 -15.95 2.16 -42.61
N SER A 561 -15.38 3.03 -43.43
CA SER A 561 -14.14 3.75 -43.14
C SER A 561 -14.38 5.23 -43.38
N ALA A 562 -14.04 6.09 -42.44
CA ALA A 562 -14.11 7.52 -42.55
C ALA A 562 -12.73 8.17 -42.30
N LEU A 563 -12.39 9.16 -43.13
CA LEU A 563 -11.22 10.01 -42.98
C LEU A 563 -11.67 11.39 -42.51
N PHE A 564 -10.93 11.94 -41.55
CA PHE A 564 -11.22 13.24 -40.97
C PHE A 564 -10.08 14.20 -41.23
N LYS A 565 -10.42 15.46 -41.43
CA LYS A 565 -9.51 16.58 -41.51
C LYS A 565 -10.12 17.73 -40.72
N ASP A 566 -9.33 18.32 -39.82
CA ASP A 566 -9.76 19.44 -38.96
C ASP A 566 -11.06 19.13 -38.15
N ASN A 567 -11.18 17.85 -37.68
CA ASN A 567 -12.37 17.28 -37.01
C ASN A 567 -13.65 17.16 -37.89
N ASP A 568 -13.58 17.49 -39.15
CA ASP A 568 -14.69 17.32 -40.11
C ASP A 568 -14.48 16.08 -40.98
N VAL A 569 -15.56 15.46 -41.41
CA VAL A 569 -15.50 14.28 -42.30
C VAL A 569 -15.04 14.71 -43.69
N GLU A 570 -13.85 14.25 -44.07
CA GLU A 570 -13.34 14.48 -45.45
C GLU A 570 -13.92 13.47 -46.43
N LYS A 571 -13.92 12.17 -46.06
CA LYS A 571 -14.36 11.07 -46.94
C LYS A 571 -14.96 9.93 -46.13
N ILE A 572 -16.03 9.33 -46.64
CA ILE A 572 -16.61 8.10 -46.11
C ILE A 572 -16.57 7.03 -47.23
N PHE A 573 -16.07 5.84 -46.88
CA PHE A 573 -16.06 4.69 -47.76
C PHE A 573 -16.92 3.58 -47.15
N TYR A 574 -17.88 3.07 -47.89
CA TYR A 574 -18.67 1.89 -47.53
C TYR A 574 -18.17 0.68 -48.34
N TYR A 575 -17.91 -0.40 -47.66
CA TYR A 575 -17.46 -1.66 -48.26
C TYR A 575 -18.59 -2.68 -48.26
N ASP A 576 -18.82 -3.31 -49.40
CA ASP A 576 -19.90 -4.27 -49.61
C ASP A 576 -21.26 -3.71 -49.10
N ALA A 577 -21.59 -2.49 -49.52
CA ALA A 577 -22.85 -1.86 -49.20
C ALA A 577 -24.02 -2.62 -49.80
N ALA A 578 -24.87 -3.13 -48.91
CA ALA A 578 -26.05 -3.89 -49.29
C ALA A 578 -27.22 -2.99 -49.61
N LYS A 579 -27.31 -1.82 -48.96
CA LYS A 579 -28.44 -0.91 -49.09
C LYS A 579 -27.99 0.52 -48.80
N ASN A 580 -28.49 1.46 -49.57
CA ASN A 580 -28.30 2.90 -49.39
C ASN A 580 -29.59 3.63 -49.76
N ASP A 581 -30.34 4.10 -48.76
CA ASP A 581 -31.61 4.76 -48.91
C ASP A 581 -31.50 6.23 -48.44
N ALA A 582 -31.94 7.17 -49.23
CA ALA A 582 -32.04 8.57 -48.88
C ALA A 582 -33.50 9.02 -48.92
N TYR A 583 -33.96 9.66 -47.87
CA TYR A 583 -35.33 10.12 -47.73
C TYR A 583 -35.36 11.60 -47.36
N PRO A 584 -36.31 12.39 -47.92
CA PRO A 584 -36.66 13.67 -47.32
C PRO A 584 -37.10 13.46 -45.88
N ILE A 585 -36.68 14.33 -44.97
CA ILE A 585 -36.96 14.18 -43.51
C ILE A 585 -38.45 13.97 -43.20
N VAL A 586 -39.32 14.63 -43.95
CA VAL A 586 -40.77 14.53 -43.78
C VAL A 586 -41.36 13.16 -44.12
N GLN A 587 -40.63 12.32 -44.84
CA GLN A 587 -41.03 10.98 -45.23
C GLN A 587 -40.48 9.88 -44.30
N LEU A 588 -39.57 10.23 -43.37
CA LEU A 588 -39.00 9.25 -42.43
C LEU A 588 -40.04 8.90 -41.34
N PRO A 589 -40.45 7.62 -41.25
CA PRO A 589 -41.31 7.18 -40.13
C PRO A 589 -40.63 7.42 -38.80
N ARG A 590 -41.36 7.86 -37.78
CA ARG A 590 -40.81 8.07 -36.43
C ARG A 590 -40.18 6.82 -35.85
N SER A 591 -40.68 5.62 -36.16
CA SER A 591 -40.07 4.32 -35.77
C SER A 591 -38.67 4.11 -36.33
N ASP A 592 -38.36 4.72 -37.47
CA ASP A 592 -37.14 4.54 -38.24
C ASP A 592 -36.06 5.61 -37.92
N SER A 593 -36.44 6.64 -37.16
CA SER A 593 -35.52 7.70 -36.70
C SER A 593 -34.51 7.19 -35.65
N LYS A 594 -34.72 6.02 -35.06
CA LYS A 594 -33.84 5.41 -34.07
C LYS A 594 -33.54 3.95 -34.42
N MET A 595 -32.27 3.62 -34.56
CA MET A 595 -31.87 2.24 -34.81
C MET A 595 -32.05 1.34 -33.56
N LYS A 596 -32.20 0.02 -33.79
CA LYS A 596 -32.32 -0.95 -32.71
C LYS A 596 -31.06 -0.88 -31.81
N GLY A 597 -31.26 -0.62 -30.51
CA GLY A 597 -30.19 -0.44 -29.54
C GLY A 597 -29.83 1.03 -29.29
N PHE A 598 -30.53 1.99 -29.94
CA PHE A 598 -30.34 3.38 -29.64
C PHE A 598 -30.62 3.71 -28.16
N LEU A 599 -29.63 4.30 -27.48
CA LEU A 599 -29.75 4.76 -26.11
C LEU A 599 -28.90 6.00 -25.89
N TRP A 600 -29.56 7.13 -25.65
CA TRP A 600 -28.88 8.38 -25.27
C TRP A 600 -28.84 8.49 -23.75
N GLN A 601 -27.62 8.38 -23.14
CA GLN A 601 -27.40 8.18 -21.70
C GLN A 601 -26.92 9.46 -21.03
N LYS A 602 -27.54 10.61 -21.29
CA LYS A 602 -27.11 11.90 -20.74
C LYS A 602 -27.03 11.92 -19.21
N GLU A 603 -27.91 11.20 -18.52
CA GLU A 603 -27.97 11.16 -17.04
C GLU A 603 -26.77 10.46 -16.41
N ARG A 604 -26.09 9.55 -17.13
CA ARG A 604 -24.89 8.88 -16.65
C ARG A 604 -23.64 9.75 -16.80
N ARG A 605 -23.70 10.82 -17.57
CA ARG A 605 -22.57 11.69 -17.85
C ARG A 605 -22.21 12.52 -16.62
N PRO A 606 -20.95 12.47 -16.13
CA PRO A 606 -20.50 13.38 -15.09
C PRO A 606 -20.57 14.83 -15.59
N GLU A 607 -21.25 15.70 -14.84
CA GLU A 607 -21.42 17.11 -15.24
C GLU A 607 -20.21 17.95 -14.87
N ASP A 608 -19.59 17.64 -13.74
CA ASP A 608 -18.41 18.34 -13.22
C ASP A 608 -17.49 17.41 -12.43
N ARG A 609 -16.42 17.96 -11.85
CA ARG A 609 -15.49 17.22 -11.00
C ARG A 609 -16.12 16.67 -9.70
N ASN A 610 -17.22 17.30 -9.22
CA ASN A 610 -17.87 16.87 -7.98
C ASN A 610 -18.64 15.56 -8.19
N ALA A 611 -19.03 15.25 -9.44
CA ALA A 611 -19.58 13.95 -9.81
C ALA A 611 -18.53 12.81 -9.72
N ILE A 612 -17.24 13.16 -9.64
CA ILE A 612 -16.12 12.22 -9.48
C ILE A 612 -15.76 12.06 -8.00
N THR A 613 -15.55 13.17 -7.29
CA THR A 613 -15.24 13.17 -5.87
C THR A 613 -15.70 14.48 -5.20
N PRO A 614 -16.34 14.41 -4.01
CA PRO A 614 -16.68 15.58 -3.24
C PRO A 614 -15.47 16.21 -2.51
N LEU A 615 -14.31 15.54 -2.53
CA LEU A 615 -13.13 15.97 -1.79
C LEU A 615 -12.46 17.18 -2.47
N ASN A 616 -11.97 18.13 -1.67
CA ASN A 616 -11.33 19.33 -2.15
C ASN A 616 -9.81 19.22 -2.13
N LEU A 617 -9.16 19.84 -3.12
CA LEU A 617 -7.72 19.98 -3.18
C LEU A 617 -7.22 20.99 -2.16
N ARG A 618 -6.18 20.64 -1.45
CA ARG A 618 -5.41 21.52 -0.58
C ARG A 618 -4.22 22.08 -1.36
N PRO A 619 -3.84 23.34 -1.13
CA PRO A 619 -2.65 23.94 -1.75
C PRO A 619 -1.38 23.29 -1.19
N ALA A 620 -0.31 23.31 -1.98
CA ALA A 620 0.99 22.83 -1.55
C ALA A 620 1.52 23.67 -0.37
N GLN A 621 2.07 23.01 0.63
CA GLN A 621 2.64 23.62 1.85
C GLN A 621 4.10 23.20 2.07
N ARG A 622 4.73 22.60 1.08
CA ARG A 622 6.09 22.05 1.12
C ARG A 622 7.10 23.02 1.72
N ALA A 623 7.14 24.25 1.20
CA ALA A 623 8.11 25.26 1.65
C ALA A 623 8.01 25.58 3.15
N TYR A 624 6.80 25.58 3.70
CA TYR A 624 6.59 25.80 5.13
C TYR A 624 7.16 24.66 5.98
N TYR A 625 6.89 23.41 5.60
CA TYR A 625 7.33 22.26 6.39
C TYR A 625 8.80 21.90 6.19
N GLU A 626 9.39 22.17 5.03
CA GLU A 626 10.83 22.01 4.79
C GLU A 626 11.68 22.97 5.63
N ALA A 627 11.11 24.12 6.02
CA ALA A 627 11.78 25.08 6.90
C ALA A 627 11.78 24.65 8.38
N VAL A 628 11.04 23.62 8.77
CA VAL A 628 11.00 23.15 10.17
C VAL A 628 12.34 22.53 10.54
N PRO A 629 13.03 23.03 11.59
CA PRO A 629 14.32 22.49 12.01
C PRO A 629 14.16 21.07 12.54
N ARG A 630 15.09 20.19 12.18
CA ARG A 630 15.13 18.79 12.64
C ARG A 630 15.37 18.72 14.15
N ALA A 631 15.03 17.56 14.72
CA ALA A 631 15.34 17.25 16.11
C ALA A 631 16.86 17.24 16.34
N GLU A 632 17.33 17.92 17.36
CA GLU A 632 18.71 17.99 17.82
C GLU A 632 18.76 17.48 19.26
N PHE A 633 19.84 16.77 19.66
CA PHE A 633 19.89 16.01 20.90
C PHE A 633 20.99 16.52 21.84
N HIS A 634 20.97 17.84 22.17
CA HIS A 634 21.99 18.49 22.98
C HIS A 634 22.12 17.93 24.41
N PHE A 635 20.97 17.59 25.04
CA PHE A 635 21.02 17.03 26.40
C PHE A 635 21.41 15.55 26.37
N THR A 636 21.04 14.82 25.32
CA THR A 636 21.49 13.45 25.14
C THR A 636 22.99 13.37 24.93
N ASP A 637 23.56 14.23 24.11
CA ASP A 637 25.03 14.31 23.90
C ASP A 637 25.76 14.65 25.17
N LYS A 638 25.20 15.56 26.02
CA LYS A 638 25.74 15.90 27.30
C LYS A 638 25.72 14.74 28.31
N TYR A 639 24.59 14.04 28.43
CA TYR A 639 24.36 13.07 29.49
C TYR A 639 24.62 11.60 29.06
N PHE A 640 24.62 11.31 27.74
CA PHE A 640 24.93 10.03 27.14
C PHE A 640 25.91 10.21 25.97
N PRO A 641 27.16 10.67 26.25
CA PRO A 641 28.09 11.08 25.20
C PRO A 641 28.35 9.99 24.16
N GLY A 642 28.34 10.36 22.87
CA GLY A 642 28.58 9.47 21.75
C GLY A 642 27.42 8.55 21.38
N TYR A 643 26.29 8.60 22.11
CA TYR A 643 25.15 7.70 21.84
C TYR A 643 24.48 8.02 20.51
N ILE A 644 24.25 9.28 20.20
CA ILE A 644 23.63 9.70 18.93
C ILE A 644 24.53 9.36 17.74
N ASP A 645 25.83 9.54 17.86
CA ASP A 645 26.80 9.15 16.82
C ASP A 645 26.81 7.65 16.57
N GLU A 646 26.69 6.83 17.62
CA GLU A 646 26.57 5.38 17.48
C GLU A 646 25.27 4.98 16.76
N VAL A 647 24.18 5.63 17.10
CA VAL A 647 22.89 5.49 16.43
C VAL A 647 23.00 5.79 14.94
N HIS A 648 23.62 6.92 14.56
CA HIS A 648 23.82 7.27 13.16
C HIS A 648 24.68 6.23 12.42
N ARG A 649 25.72 5.70 13.07
CA ARG A 649 26.55 4.61 12.51
C ARG A 649 25.76 3.34 12.31
N ILE A 650 24.88 2.96 13.23
CA ILE A 650 24.02 1.79 13.12
C ILE A 650 23.03 1.96 11.98
N ILE A 651 22.40 3.14 11.84
CA ILE A 651 21.47 3.44 10.74
C ILE A 651 22.19 3.33 9.40
N ALA A 652 23.35 3.97 9.23
CA ALA A 652 24.14 3.91 7.99
C ALA A 652 24.56 2.46 7.63
N ARG A 653 24.96 1.67 8.64
CA ARG A 653 25.29 0.25 8.44
C ARG A 653 24.08 -0.57 7.98
N ASN A 654 22.92 -0.35 8.59
CA ASN A 654 21.70 -1.06 8.22
C ASN A 654 21.23 -0.69 6.80
N ASP A 655 21.39 0.56 6.39
CA ASP A 655 21.10 1.02 5.03
C ASP A 655 22.04 0.38 4.02
N SER A 656 23.32 0.29 4.33
CA SER A 656 24.30 -0.41 3.49
C SER A 656 23.95 -1.89 3.33
N LEU A 657 23.57 -2.58 4.42
CA LEU A 657 23.13 -3.98 4.38
C LEU A 657 21.85 -4.17 3.56
N ARG A 658 20.91 -3.20 3.63
CA ARG A 658 19.69 -3.21 2.82
C ARG A 658 19.99 -3.10 1.33
N ILE A 659 20.91 -2.24 0.93
CA ILE A 659 21.36 -2.09 -0.48
C ILE A 659 21.99 -3.40 -0.98
N VAL A 660 22.88 -4.02 -0.19
CA VAL A 660 23.52 -5.30 -0.53
C VAL A 660 22.49 -6.43 -0.65
N ALA A 661 21.52 -6.49 0.27
CA ALA A 661 20.45 -7.49 0.22
C ALA A 661 19.56 -7.31 -1.02
N GLU A 662 19.29 -6.07 -1.42
CA GLU A 662 18.54 -5.77 -2.63
C GLU A 662 19.30 -6.15 -3.91
N GLN A 663 20.61 -5.94 -3.94
CA GLN A 663 21.47 -6.39 -5.04
C GLN A 663 21.48 -7.93 -5.16
N ARG A 664 21.64 -8.65 -4.04
CA ARG A 664 21.58 -10.13 -4.04
C ARG A 664 20.22 -10.64 -4.52
N ARG A 665 19.13 -10.01 -4.10
CA ARG A 665 17.78 -10.36 -4.55
C ARG A 665 17.60 -10.17 -6.06
N LYS A 666 18.20 -9.12 -6.62
CA LYS A 666 18.26 -8.88 -8.08
C LYS A 666 19.04 -9.98 -8.80
N GLU A 667 20.17 -10.39 -8.25
CA GLU A 667 21.02 -11.47 -8.80
C GLU A 667 20.33 -12.84 -8.74
N GLU A 668 19.68 -13.19 -7.64
CA GLU A 668 18.93 -14.44 -7.48
C GLU A 668 17.72 -14.52 -8.44
N GLN A 669 17.02 -13.44 -8.64
CA GLN A 669 15.91 -13.38 -9.61
C GLN A 669 16.41 -13.48 -11.05
N ALA A 670 17.53 -12.83 -11.39
CA ALA A 670 18.16 -12.98 -12.69
C ALA A 670 18.62 -14.41 -12.99
N ALA A 671 19.07 -15.14 -11.95
CA ALA A 671 19.44 -16.53 -12.08
C ALA A 671 18.21 -17.44 -12.29
N LYS A 672 17.08 -17.19 -11.60
CA LYS A 672 15.83 -17.93 -11.78
C LYS A 672 15.23 -17.74 -13.18
N THR A 673 15.21 -16.51 -13.70
CA THR A 673 14.69 -16.24 -15.05
C THR A 673 15.50 -16.96 -16.12
N LYS A 674 16.81 -17.19 -15.91
CA LYS A 674 17.66 -17.98 -16.81
C LYS A 674 17.35 -19.48 -16.73
N THR A 675 17.03 -20.00 -15.54
CA THR A 675 16.70 -21.42 -15.36
C THR A 675 15.34 -21.74 -15.97
N ASP A 676 14.37 -20.85 -15.86
CA ASP A 676 13.04 -21.02 -16.45
C ASP A 676 13.07 -20.93 -17.99
N SER A 677 13.88 -20.05 -18.56
CA SER A 677 14.05 -19.97 -20.03
C SER A 677 14.77 -21.19 -20.64
N VAL A 678 15.64 -21.84 -19.87
CA VAL A 678 16.30 -23.09 -20.29
C VAL A 678 15.34 -24.28 -20.17
N SER A 679 14.44 -24.27 -19.17
CA SER A 679 13.42 -25.32 -19.01
C SER A 679 12.28 -25.24 -20.03
N GLU A 680 11.90 -24.03 -20.48
CA GLU A 680 10.91 -23.84 -21.57
C GLU A 680 11.47 -24.28 -22.92
N ASN A 681 12.74 -23.99 -23.26
CA ASN A 681 13.35 -24.50 -24.48
C ASN A 681 13.53 -26.01 -24.48
N SER A 682 13.63 -26.65 -23.30
CA SER A 682 13.69 -28.12 -23.20
C SER A 682 12.31 -28.77 -23.29
N LYS A 683 11.21 -28.09 -22.91
CA LYS A 683 9.84 -28.55 -23.07
C LYS A 683 9.35 -28.43 -24.52
N THR A 684 9.64 -27.34 -25.21
CA THR A 684 9.31 -27.17 -26.63
C THR A 684 10.04 -28.16 -27.56
N LEU A 685 11.22 -28.64 -27.18
CA LEU A 685 11.91 -29.71 -27.89
C LEU A 685 11.35 -31.12 -27.58
N LYS A 686 10.70 -31.32 -26.41
CA LYS A 686 10.07 -32.60 -26.04
C LYS A 686 8.66 -32.74 -26.63
N ASP A 687 7.90 -31.66 -26.75
CA ASP A 687 6.55 -31.67 -27.32
C ASP A 687 6.52 -31.83 -28.85
N SER A 688 7.63 -31.59 -29.55
CA SER A 688 7.77 -31.84 -31.00
C SER A 688 8.22 -33.26 -31.34
N LEU A 689 8.50 -34.15 -30.36
CA LEU A 689 8.96 -35.53 -30.55
C LEU A 689 8.02 -36.60 -30.01
N SER A 690 6.82 -36.24 -29.56
CA SER A 690 5.85 -37.21 -29.06
C SER A 690 4.62 -37.37 -29.99
N ILE A 691 4.88 -37.92 -31.19
CA ILE A 691 3.81 -38.58 -31.94
C ILE A 691 4.33 -39.95 -32.39
N LYS A 692 3.72 -40.99 -31.79
CA LYS A 692 3.69 -42.41 -32.15
C LYS A 692 4.90 -43.29 -31.84
N SER A 693 4.77 -44.17 -30.87
CA SER A 693 4.68 -45.62 -31.16
C SER A 693 4.31 -46.40 -29.91
N ASP A 694 3.27 -47.19 -30.08
CA ASP A 694 2.87 -48.28 -29.20
C ASP A 694 3.85 -49.45 -29.25
N SER A 695 3.93 -50.13 -28.11
CA SER A 695 4.09 -51.56 -27.85
C SER A 695 5.43 -52.28 -28.07
N THR A 696 5.69 -53.00 -27.03
CA THR A 696 6.23 -54.35 -26.82
C THR A 696 7.68 -54.54 -26.46
N HIS A 697 7.79 -55.12 -25.25
CA HIS A 697 8.78 -56.06 -24.75
C HIS A 697 9.96 -56.48 -25.66
N VAL A 698 11.17 -56.49 -25.10
CA VAL A 698 11.97 -57.69 -24.84
C VAL A 698 13.28 -57.30 -24.15
N SER A 699 13.65 -58.15 -23.22
CA SER A 699 14.76 -58.24 -22.36
C SER A 699 16.16 -58.29 -22.99
N ASP A 700 17.10 -58.00 -22.13
CA ASP A 700 18.45 -58.62 -21.97
C ASP A 700 19.64 -58.24 -22.84
N SER A 701 20.63 -57.83 -22.05
CA SER A 701 22.07 -58.12 -22.12
C SER A 701 22.90 -57.46 -23.24
N LEU A 702 23.86 -56.77 -22.83
CA LEU A 702 25.31 -57.04 -22.86
C LEU A 702 26.18 -55.80 -22.71
N LYS A 703 26.90 -55.83 -21.65
CA LYS A 703 28.28 -55.45 -21.36
C LYS A 703 29.14 -54.81 -22.46
N SER A 704 29.86 -53.84 -21.94
CA SER A 704 31.29 -53.55 -22.17
C SER A 704 31.66 -52.51 -23.21
N ALA A 705 32.28 -51.51 -22.78
CA ALA A 705 33.65 -50.99 -22.93
C ALA A 705 33.69 -49.49 -22.68
N SER A 706 34.25 -49.08 -21.54
CA SER A 706 35.50 -48.34 -21.33
C SER A 706 35.71 -47.17 -22.27
N ASP A 707 35.82 -45.90 -21.75
CA ASP A 707 37.04 -45.42 -21.11
C ASP A 707 36.86 -44.00 -20.55
N SER A 708 37.40 -43.86 -19.37
CA SER A 708 38.15 -42.77 -18.78
C SER A 708 37.56 -41.34 -18.79
N LEU A 709 36.98 -41.01 -17.64
CA LEU A 709 37.17 -39.72 -16.99
C LEU A 709 37.38 -39.96 -15.50
N THR A 710 38.55 -39.63 -15.03
CA THR A 710 39.08 -39.77 -13.70
C THR A 710 38.19 -39.14 -12.64
N GLU A 711 37.32 -39.91 -11.99
CA GLU A 711 36.76 -39.57 -10.68
C GLU A 711 37.84 -39.67 -9.62
N LYS A 712 38.28 -38.53 -9.09
CA LYS A 712 39.06 -38.48 -7.84
C LYS A 712 38.24 -39.14 -6.76
N LYS A 713 38.59 -40.36 -6.34
CA LYS A 713 38.06 -41.03 -5.16
C LYS A 713 38.33 -40.16 -3.93
N LEU A 714 37.30 -39.48 -3.42
CA LEU A 714 37.35 -38.77 -2.15
C LEU A 714 37.78 -39.73 -1.01
N SER A 715 38.68 -39.26 -0.17
CA SER A 715 39.16 -40.06 0.97
C SER A 715 37.99 -40.38 1.94
N ARG A 716 38.02 -41.49 2.65
CA ARG A 716 37.01 -41.87 3.66
C ARG A 716 36.73 -40.77 4.68
N LYS A 717 37.65 -39.84 4.89
CA LYS A 717 37.52 -38.70 5.79
C LYS A 717 36.68 -37.57 5.19
N GLU A 718 36.81 -37.32 3.90
CA GLU A 718 36.01 -36.31 3.16
C GLU A 718 34.57 -36.78 2.92
N LEU A 719 34.34 -38.07 2.72
CA LEU A 719 32.98 -38.64 2.67
C LEU A 719 32.22 -38.45 4.00
N ARG A 720 32.88 -38.72 5.13
CA ARG A 720 32.28 -38.51 6.47
C ARG A 720 32.01 -37.04 6.78
N ILE A 721 32.82 -36.11 6.25
CA ILE A 721 32.58 -34.66 6.38
C ILE A 721 31.34 -34.27 5.57
N LYS A 722 31.25 -34.69 4.30
CA LYS A 722 30.06 -34.44 3.44
C LYS A 722 28.77 -35.03 4.02
N GLU A 723 28.81 -36.23 4.58
CA GLU A 723 27.64 -36.84 5.23
C GLU A 723 27.21 -36.05 6.50
N ARG A 724 28.18 -35.55 7.30
CA ARG A 724 27.89 -34.70 8.47
C ARG A 724 27.31 -33.35 8.06
N GLU A 725 27.81 -32.73 6.99
CA GLU A 725 27.29 -31.48 6.45
C GLU A 725 25.87 -31.65 5.85
N ALA A 726 25.63 -32.73 5.14
CA ALA A 726 24.31 -33.07 4.61
C ALA A 726 23.28 -33.34 5.73
N ALA A 727 23.70 -34.04 6.80
CA ALA A 727 22.86 -34.27 7.97
C ALA A 727 22.59 -32.98 8.75
N ARG A 728 23.56 -32.05 8.80
CA ARG A 728 23.42 -30.75 9.44
C ARG A 728 22.49 -29.83 8.62
N ALA A 729 22.58 -29.86 7.30
CA ALA A 729 21.68 -29.16 6.37
C ALA A 729 20.25 -29.65 6.50
N LYS A 730 19.99 -30.96 6.49
CA LYS A 730 18.67 -31.57 6.73
C LYS A 730 18.05 -31.18 8.08
N ARG A 731 18.88 -31.17 9.16
CA ARG A 731 18.40 -30.71 10.48
C ARG A 731 18.05 -29.22 10.52
N LEU A 732 18.80 -28.39 9.79
CA LEU A 732 18.52 -26.95 9.68
C LEU A 732 17.24 -26.67 8.89
N GLU A 733 17.02 -27.42 7.83
CA GLU A 733 15.82 -27.33 6.99
C GLU A 733 14.57 -27.79 7.74
N ALA A 734 14.64 -28.89 8.48
CA ALA A 734 13.57 -29.35 9.36
C ALA A 734 13.25 -28.33 10.49
N LYS A 735 14.25 -27.65 11.05
CA LYS A 735 14.04 -26.54 12.00
C LYS A 735 13.36 -25.34 11.33
N LYS A 736 13.75 -24.99 10.11
CA LYS A 736 13.12 -23.90 9.35
C LYS A 736 11.65 -24.21 9.03
N GLN A 737 11.35 -25.42 8.58
CA GLN A 737 9.96 -25.87 8.32
C GLN A 737 9.11 -25.82 9.59
N LYS A 738 9.60 -26.35 10.70
CA LYS A 738 8.87 -26.34 11.99
C LYS A 738 8.61 -24.90 12.51
N THR A 739 9.52 -23.97 12.22
CA THR A 739 9.35 -22.55 12.55
C THR A 739 8.32 -21.90 11.64
N LEU A 740 8.29 -22.26 10.36
CA LEU A 740 7.33 -21.78 9.37
C LEU A 740 5.91 -22.27 9.70
N GLU A 741 5.76 -23.54 10.08
CA GLU A 741 4.49 -24.11 10.53
C GLU A 741 3.95 -23.42 11.80
N ARG A 742 4.82 -23.16 12.78
CA ARG A 742 4.44 -22.39 13.97
C ARG A 742 4.01 -20.96 13.65
N LYS A 743 4.67 -20.30 12.69
CA LYS A 743 4.25 -18.97 12.20
C LYS A 743 2.89 -19.05 11.51
N ARG A 744 2.67 -20.03 10.62
CA ARG A 744 1.38 -20.25 9.94
C ARG A 744 0.24 -20.52 10.93
N ALA A 745 0.48 -21.35 11.94
CA ALA A 745 -0.51 -21.64 12.98
C ALA A 745 -0.88 -20.39 13.82
N ARG A 746 0.11 -19.53 14.14
CA ARG A 746 -0.14 -18.24 14.82
C ARG A 746 -0.94 -17.29 13.94
N THR A 747 -0.61 -17.16 12.66
CA THR A 747 -1.35 -16.32 11.70
C THR A 747 -2.79 -16.79 11.53
N LEU A 748 -3.02 -18.11 11.44
CA LEU A 748 -4.37 -18.69 11.38
C LEU A 748 -5.20 -18.41 12.64
N LYS A 749 -4.56 -18.43 13.82
CA LYS A 749 -5.23 -18.09 15.08
C LYS A 749 -5.62 -16.60 15.12
N LEU A 750 -4.71 -15.71 14.71
CA LEU A 750 -4.98 -14.27 14.62
C LEU A 750 -6.11 -13.95 13.62
N LEU A 751 -6.10 -14.59 12.45
CA LEU A 751 -7.16 -14.42 11.45
C LEU A 751 -8.54 -14.89 11.97
N LYS A 752 -8.58 -15.96 12.78
CA LYS A 752 -9.83 -16.40 13.43
C LYS A 752 -10.31 -15.43 14.50
N GLU A 753 -9.40 -14.80 15.23
CA GLU A 753 -9.74 -13.78 16.24
C GLU A 753 -10.23 -12.49 15.57
N MET A 754 -9.57 -12.03 14.51
CA MET A 754 -10.01 -10.87 13.72
C MET A 754 -11.39 -11.09 13.10
N ARG A 755 -11.67 -12.27 12.55
CA ARG A 755 -12.98 -12.60 11.98
C ARG A 755 -14.10 -12.58 13.03
N LYS A 756 -13.81 -13.00 14.27
CA LYS A 756 -14.76 -12.90 15.38
C LYS A 756 -15.00 -11.45 15.81
N GLU A 757 -13.99 -10.60 15.68
CA GLU A 757 -14.08 -9.18 16.01
C GLU A 757 -14.87 -8.42 14.94
N GLU A 758 -14.63 -8.71 13.65
CA GLU A 758 -15.44 -8.21 12.53
C GLU A 758 -16.92 -8.61 12.64
N GLU A 759 -17.21 -9.86 13.01
CA GLU A 759 -18.59 -10.33 13.26
C GLU A 759 -19.24 -9.62 14.46
N ARG A 760 -18.46 -9.26 15.49
CA ARG A 760 -18.97 -8.45 16.63
C ARG A 760 -19.25 -7.01 16.20
N GLU A 761 -18.37 -6.40 15.43
CA GLU A 761 -18.56 -5.04 14.91
C GLU A 761 -19.76 -4.97 13.95
N GLN A 762 -19.95 -5.97 13.08
CA GLN A 762 -21.13 -6.04 12.21
C GLN A 762 -22.42 -6.14 13.01
N ARG A 763 -22.48 -6.96 14.05
CA ARG A 763 -23.67 -7.06 14.93
C ARG A 763 -23.94 -5.75 15.69
N LEU A 764 -22.90 -5.03 16.10
CA LEU A 764 -23.03 -3.72 16.74
C LEU A 764 -23.55 -2.67 15.75
N LEU A 765 -23.06 -2.69 14.52
CA LEU A 765 -23.49 -1.80 13.44
C LEU A 765 -24.96 -2.06 13.06
N GLU A 766 -25.35 -3.32 12.92
CA GLU A 766 -26.75 -3.71 12.68
C GLU A 766 -27.69 -3.25 13.80
N LYS A 767 -27.25 -3.41 15.06
CA LYS A 767 -28.00 -2.91 16.23
C LYS A 767 -28.14 -1.39 16.19
N TYR A 768 -27.08 -0.67 15.81
CA TYR A 768 -27.09 0.78 15.70
C TYR A 768 -28.02 1.27 14.58
N ILE A 769 -27.98 0.61 13.43
CA ILE A 769 -28.88 0.90 12.28
C ILE A 769 -30.34 0.67 12.68
N ARG A 770 -30.65 -0.41 13.41
CA ARG A 770 -31.98 -0.72 13.89
C ARG A 770 -32.49 0.33 14.88
N MET A 771 -31.66 0.74 15.84
CA MET A 771 -31.99 1.82 16.80
C MET A 771 -32.19 3.16 16.09
N TYR A 772 -31.39 3.47 15.06
CA TYR A 772 -31.53 4.70 14.28
C TYR A 772 -32.82 4.71 13.46
N ALA A 773 -33.17 3.60 12.82
CA ALA A 773 -34.42 3.44 12.09
C ALA A 773 -35.65 3.56 13.01
N GLU A 774 -35.61 2.96 14.20
CA GLU A 774 -36.68 3.09 15.21
C GLU A 774 -36.82 4.54 15.72
N ARG A 775 -35.70 5.24 15.91
CA ARG A 775 -35.69 6.64 16.33
C ARG A 775 -36.26 7.56 15.26
N LYS A 776 -35.91 7.32 14.00
CA LYS A 776 -36.45 8.03 12.85
C LYS A 776 -37.95 7.79 12.68
N ALA A 777 -38.39 6.55 12.81
CA ALA A 777 -39.83 6.20 12.75
C ALA A 777 -40.65 6.82 13.90
N ARG A 778 -40.06 6.98 15.11
CA ARG A 778 -40.70 7.72 16.22
C ARG A 778 -40.80 9.22 15.95
N GLN A 779 -39.76 9.82 15.36
CA GLN A 779 -39.77 11.24 14.96
C GLN A 779 -40.79 11.51 13.86
N GLU A 780 -40.92 10.64 12.87
CA GLU A 780 -41.95 10.76 11.82
C GLU A 780 -43.39 10.58 12.34
N LYS A 781 -43.58 9.77 13.40
CA LYS A 781 -44.85 9.63 14.11
C LYS A 781 -45.19 10.84 15.00
N MET A 782 -44.21 11.61 15.45
CA MET A 782 -44.44 12.85 16.24
C MET A 782 -44.68 14.08 15.35
N LEU A 783 -44.34 13.99 14.07
CA LEU A 783 -44.54 15.05 13.07
C LEU A 783 -45.85 14.88 12.27
N LYS A 784 -46.55 13.75 12.41
CA LYS A 784 -47.93 13.51 11.98
C LYS A 784 -48.88 13.68 13.16
#